data_5c385bc2d40e19182d172522e7f15e66
#
_entry.id   5c385bc2d40e19182d172522e7f15e66
#
_cell.length_a   1.000
_cell.length_b   1.000
_cell.length_c   1.000
_cell.angle_alpha   90.00
_cell.angle_beta   90.00
_cell.angle_gamma   90.00
#
_symmetry.space_group_name_H-M   'P 1'
#
loop_
_entity.id
_entity.type
_entity.pdbx_description
1 polymer ?
#
loop_
_entity_poly.entity_id
_entity_poly.type
_entity_poly.pdbx_seq_one_letter_code
_entity_poly.pdbx_strand_id
1 'polypeptide(L)'
;MTKKPHHPSLFDKLTRWCEGQIIRFPWTLLIVSILLCGGTGYYVYNHLPVDTNTANMLSPDLPFQQNQRRLDSAFPEDAATTIFVVDSNTPEETAQAAVKLSELLSKEKQVFESVYIPSDNAFFQQHALLYLDTADLETLAKKLTDAQPFIGHLAQNYSLNGLFEIISLALNKRDENLPMDMNPLLLAIDNNLTGQLAGQSQALSWQTLLADNKLAVDTKRVIVIAKPILHFDAMLPAELAQNAAHAAANSVMSDNPAVKIRITGEPALEHEELDSVTYGAQLAGVASLILVFAVQWIGFRSFKLLIITYIVLVMGLIFTAGFAAITVGHLNIISIAFASLYIGLGVDYAVHICLYYRDRRVRGYNNVDSIHHSMSGVGSSLFLCALTTALGFLAFIPTDYSGVSELGIISGGGIFIGLLISVTVLPALLCVMPVNNPKPIKSAFAPQWVVTFPFHYSTPIRIVSILLGIGSCVVLTNLSFDSNPINLRDPKSESVSTIKELLKSKNDSPFAITALADSLDEANKLAEKMGKLSSVHDAITLSSFVAENQEEKLAILDDLNLMLGNQLKNFDATLNNDNQKAALIKFNDELKKAIAEKSPNAPLATLQQLQQHVEAFLAQADKSPDPAASYTQLEKNSLSLLPFTMERLRTSLTASEFDLNDIPTDIASHWRSANGLYRVLISPEKDQNDPDNQREFVNQVQSIESNVSGLPIANQAGGDAVVGAFVQAFGSAFTVISLLLWAIYRNFKHMSLVIAPLLLAALLTGATNVLLDNPFNFANVIALPLLLGMGIDSSILIMHRLHFNVHEDENLLHSSTTRGIIFSSITTLCSFSSLSFTSHQGMASMGLLLSIGLFFTVLCSLIVLPAFSGKRV
;
A
#
# COMPACT_ATOMS: atom_id res chain seq x y z
N MET A 1 23.30 60.73 11.73
CA MET A 1 23.37 59.70 12.80
C MET A 1 24.51 58.78 12.50
N THR A 2 25.55 58.84 13.30
CA THR A 2 26.83 58.18 13.17
C THR A 2 26.66 56.65 13.25
N LYS A 3 27.10 55.88 12.19
CA LYS A 3 27.18 54.45 12.16
C LYS A 3 27.96 53.93 13.35
N LYS A 4 27.35 53.16 14.27
CA LYS A 4 28.11 52.33 15.21
C LYS A 4 28.87 51.29 14.36
N PRO A 5 30.18 51.11 14.53
CA PRO A 5 30.94 50.08 13.84
C PRO A 5 30.37 48.72 14.26
N HIS A 6 29.94 47.93 13.29
CA HIS A 6 29.59 46.54 13.50
C HIS A 6 30.84 45.80 14.00
N HIS A 7 30.85 45.39 15.26
CA HIS A 7 31.83 44.43 15.74
C HIS A 7 31.57 43.13 14.98
N PRO A 8 32.56 42.60 14.22
CA PRO A 8 32.38 41.37 13.48
C PRO A 8 32.01 40.24 14.47
N SER A 9 30.95 39.52 14.19
CA SER A 9 30.52 38.38 14.99
C SER A 9 31.62 37.31 15.00
N LEU A 10 31.64 36.44 16.02
CA LEU A 10 32.57 35.31 16.07
C LEU A 10 32.53 34.49 14.80
N PHE A 11 31.33 34.36 14.24
CA PHE A 11 31.06 33.68 12.96
C PHE A 11 31.74 34.40 11.79
N ASP A 12 31.66 35.74 11.70
CA ASP A 12 32.31 36.51 10.63
C ASP A 12 33.85 36.41 10.71
N LYS A 13 34.42 36.26 11.88
CA LYS A 13 35.86 36.04 12.05
C LYS A 13 36.28 34.63 11.63
N LEU A 14 35.48 33.62 11.99
CA LEU A 14 35.72 32.23 11.62
C LEU A 14 35.59 32.02 10.11
N THR A 15 34.52 32.55 9.51
CA THR A 15 34.31 32.46 8.05
C THR A 15 35.44 33.14 7.27
N ARG A 16 35.89 34.31 7.66
CA ARG A 16 37.03 34.99 7.03
C ARG A 16 38.35 34.20 7.17
N TRP A 17 38.59 33.58 8.33
CA TRP A 17 39.78 32.75 8.51
C TRP A 17 39.72 31.50 7.62
N CYS A 18 38.61 30.80 7.61
CA CYS A 18 38.39 29.63 6.75
C CYS A 18 38.54 30.00 5.27
N GLU A 19 37.92 31.11 4.84
CA GLU A 19 37.97 31.59 3.46
C GLU A 19 39.43 31.89 3.05
N GLY A 20 40.22 32.51 3.92
CA GLY A 20 41.63 32.78 3.65
C GLY A 20 42.47 31.51 3.43
N GLN A 21 42.18 30.42 4.17
CA GLN A 21 42.83 29.12 3.97
C GLN A 21 42.36 28.44 2.69
N ILE A 22 41.05 28.50 2.36
CA ILE A 22 40.48 27.94 1.17
C ILE A 22 41.06 28.57 -0.11
N ILE A 23 41.20 29.90 -0.12
CA ILE A 23 41.76 30.63 -1.27
C ILE A 23 43.24 30.32 -1.43
N ARG A 24 43.97 30.11 -0.31
CA ARG A 24 45.42 29.82 -0.31
C ARG A 24 45.72 28.40 -0.81
N PHE A 25 44.90 27.42 -0.46
CA PHE A 25 45.13 25.99 -0.74
C PHE A 25 43.94 25.29 -1.37
N PRO A 26 43.38 25.78 -2.48
CA PRO A 26 42.13 25.23 -3.04
C PRO A 26 42.27 23.79 -3.52
N TRP A 27 43.37 23.42 -4.16
CA TRP A 27 43.65 22.07 -4.62
C TRP A 27 43.76 21.04 -3.49
N THR A 28 44.44 21.41 -2.39
CA THR A 28 44.58 20.53 -1.23
C THR A 28 43.21 20.20 -0.63
N LEU A 29 42.34 21.23 -0.47
CA LEU A 29 40.99 21.03 0.02
C LEU A 29 40.15 20.12 -0.91
N LEU A 30 40.21 20.36 -2.22
CA LEU A 30 39.47 19.55 -3.19
C LEU A 30 39.90 18.08 -3.19
N ILE A 31 41.23 17.81 -3.19
CA ILE A 31 41.78 16.45 -3.14
C ILE A 31 41.33 15.74 -1.86
N VAL A 32 41.45 16.38 -0.70
CA VAL A 32 41.00 15.82 0.58
C VAL A 32 39.50 15.56 0.57
N SER A 33 38.70 16.49 0.04
CA SER A 33 37.24 16.34 -0.04
C SER A 33 36.84 15.20 -0.97
N ILE A 34 37.54 15.01 -2.09
CA ILE A 34 37.27 13.90 -3.03
C ILE A 34 37.65 12.55 -2.41
N LEU A 35 38.79 12.47 -1.72
CA LEU A 35 39.21 11.24 -1.02
C LEU A 35 38.25 10.87 0.11
N LEU A 36 37.80 11.84 0.91
CA LEU A 36 36.80 11.65 1.94
C LEU A 36 35.45 11.20 1.33
N CYS A 37 35.03 11.82 0.24
CA CYS A 37 33.80 11.46 -0.47
C CYS A 37 33.86 10.02 -0.99
N GLY A 38 34.97 9.61 -1.60
CA GLY A 38 35.17 8.23 -2.05
C GLY A 38 35.17 7.23 -0.89
N GLY A 39 35.86 7.55 0.21
CA GLY A 39 35.85 6.73 1.44
C GLY A 39 34.45 6.61 2.06
N THR A 40 33.73 7.74 2.13
CA THR A 40 32.35 7.75 2.64
C THR A 40 31.41 6.94 1.72
N GLY A 41 31.55 7.09 0.41
CA GLY A 41 30.75 6.31 -0.55
C GLY A 41 30.96 4.80 -0.43
N TYR A 42 32.24 4.37 -0.24
CA TYR A 42 32.56 2.97 0.01
C TYR A 42 31.97 2.49 1.35
N TYR A 43 32.04 3.31 2.39
CA TYR A 43 31.45 2.98 3.70
C TYR A 43 29.92 2.82 3.60
N VAL A 44 29.23 3.76 2.95
CA VAL A 44 27.78 3.73 2.72
C VAL A 44 27.36 2.46 2.01
N TYR A 45 28.07 2.10 0.93
CA TYR A 45 27.75 0.90 0.15
C TYR A 45 27.74 -0.39 1.00
N ASN A 46 28.64 -0.46 1.98
CA ASN A 46 28.79 -1.67 2.82
C ASN A 46 27.98 -1.62 4.15
N HIS A 47 27.52 -0.44 4.61
CA HIS A 47 27.01 -0.27 5.98
C HIS A 47 25.67 0.50 6.06
N LEU A 48 24.99 0.76 4.95
CA LEU A 48 23.69 1.43 4.97
C LEU A 48 22.60 0.52 4.36
N PRO A 49 22.12 -0.48 5.12
CA PRO A 49 21.02 -1.33 4.67
C PRO A 49 19.71 -0.55 4.68
N VAL A 50 18.72 -1.09 4.01
CA VAL A 50 17.33 -0.61 4.06
C VAL A 50 16.54 -1.52 4.99
N ASP A 51 15.95 -0.96 6.05
CA ASP A 51 14.97 -1.65 6.89
C ASP A 51 13.62 -1.60 6.19
N THR A 52 13.14 -2.76 5.83
CA THR A 52 11.91 -2.96 5.07
C THR A 52 10.71 -3.27 5.94
N ASN A 53 10.94 -3.47 7.25
CA ASN A 53 9.88 -3.76 8.20
C ASN A 53 9.08 -2.50 8.55
N THR A 54 7.86 -2.41 8.03
CA THR A 54 6.96 -1.27 8.26
C THR A 54 6.53 -1.13 9.73
N ALA A 55 6.52 -2.23 10.50
CA ALA A 55 6.21 -2.20 11.92
C ALA A 55 7.22 -1.37 12.73
N ASN A 56 8.48 -1.27 12.28
CA ASN A 56 9.53 -0.48 12.94
C ASN A 56 9.37 1.03 12.75
N MET A 57 8.44 1.48 11.90
CA MET A 57 8.20 2.92 11.70
C MET A 57 7.56 3.61 12.89
N LEU A 58 6.89 2.87 13.79
CA LEU A 58 6.28 3.39 15.02
C LEU A 58 7.03 2.86 16.24
N SER A 59 6.95 3.61 17.33
CA SER A 59 7.63 3.24 18.58
C SER A 59 7.20 1.86 19.07
N PRO A 60 8.15 0.96 19.37
CA PRO A 60 7.86 -0.37 19.90
C PRO A 60 7.17 -0.35 21.28
N ASP A 61 7.16 0.79 21.97
CA ASP A 61 6.55 0.94 23.30
C ASP A 61 5.05 1.24 23.23
N LEU A 62 4.49 1.44 22.06
CA LEU A 62 3.06 1.66 21.88
C LEU A 62 2.26 0.41 22.28
N PRO A 63 1.13 0.56 22.98
CA PRO A 63 0.35 -0.59 23.52
C PRO A 63 -0.06 -1.60 22.45
N PHE A 64 -0.50 -1.12 21.27
CA PHE A 64 -0.89 -2.03 20.18
C PHE A 64 0.29 -2.83 19.62
N GLN A 65 1.50 -2.24 19.58
CA GLN A 65 2.73 -2.94 19.18
C GLN A 65 3.10 -4.05 20.17
N GLN A 66 2.95 -3.78 21.45
CA GLN A 66 3.19 -4.77 22.50
C GLN A 66 2.18 -5.93 22.43
N ASN A 67 0.89 -5.61 22.22
CA ASN A 67 -0.16 -6.62 22.05
C ASN A 67 0.10 -7.46 20.78
N GLN A 68 0.49 -6.84 19.66
CA GLN A 68 0.82 -7.56 18.43
C GLN A 68 2.00 -8.52 18.64
N ARG A 69 3.08 -8.08 19.28
CA ARG A 69 4.22 -8.97 19.62
C ARG A 69 3.83 -10.11 20.53
N ARG A 70 2.91 -9.87 21.48
CA ARG A 70 2.37 -10.94 22.34
C ARG A 70 1.60 -11.95 21.51
N LEU A 71 0.79 -11.51 20.56
CA LEU A 71 0.07 -12.37 19.62
C LEU A 71 1.03 -13.17 18.73
N ASP A 72 1.99 -12.51 18.09
CA ASP A 72 2.97 -13.14 17.19
C ASP A 72 3.85 -14.17 17.93
N SER A 73 4.17 -13.90 19.21
CA SER A 73 4.90 -14.84 20.06
C SER A 73 4.05 -16.02 20.49
N ALA A 74 2.73 -15.84 20.66
CA ALA A 74 1.81 -16.90 21.01
C ALA A 74 1.49 -17.79 19.80
N PHE A 75 1.42 -17.23 18.59
CA PHE A 75 1.05 -17.90 17.35
C PHE A 75 2.01 -17.56 16.22
N PRO A 76 3.27 -17.99 16.31
CA PRO A 76 4.31 -17.62 15.34
C PRO A 76 4.04 -18.15 13.92
N GLU A 77 3.27 -19.21 13.78
CA GLU A 77 2.93 -19.82 12.49
C GLU A 77 2.02 -18.95 11.63
N ASP A 78 1.23 -18.05 12.27
CA ASP A 78 0.29 -17.16 11.59
C ASP A 78 0.89 -15.79 11.25
N ALA A 79 2.09 -15.50 11.73
CA ALA A 79 2.77 -14.24 11.45
C ALA A 79 3.43 -14.28 10.06
N ALA A 80 3.37 -13.14 9.35
CA ALA A 80 4.01 -12.93 8.05
C ALA A 80 3.67 -14.00 6.99
N THR A 81 2.37 -14.25 6.78
CA THR A 81 1.89 -15.26 5.83
C THR A 81 1.52 -14.67 4.47
N THR A 82 1.85 -15.42 3.41
CA THR A 82 1.37 -15.17 2.04
C THR A 82 0.03 -15.86 1.84
N ILE A 83 -0.94 -15.15 1.30
CA ILE A 83 -2.31 -15.60 1.08
C ILE A 83 -2.55 -15.74 -0.41
N PHE A 84 -2.96 -16.91 -0.84
CA PHE A 84 -3.38 -17.18 -2.20
C PHE A 84 -4.91 -17.27 -2.24
N VAL A 85 -5.52 -16.45 -3.07
CA VAL A 85 -6.95 -16.43 -3.31
C VAL A 85 -7.21 -17.18 -4.60
N VAL A 86 -7.77 -18.38 -4.47
CA VAL A 86 -8.09 -19.26 -5.58
C VAL A 86 -9.57 -19.14 -5.89
N ASP A 87 -9.91 -18.72 -7.08
CA ASP A 87 -11.29 -18.58 -7.57
C ASP A 87 -11.47 -19.40 -8.86
N SER A 88 -12.63 -20.01 -9.06
CA SER A 88 -13.03 -20.64 -10.33
C SER A 88 -14.54 -20.52 -10.55
N ASN A 89 -15.00 -21.05 -11.69
CA ASN A 89 -16.43 -21.09 -12.02
C ASN A 89 -17.23 -22.04 -11.12
N THR A 90 -16.55 -23.09 -10.62
CA THR A 90 -17.18 -24.13 -9.79
C THR A 90 -16.39 -24.36 -8.50
N PRO A 91 -17.08 -24.71 -7.38
CA PRO A 91 -16.43 -25.02 -6.12
C PRO A 91 -15.39 -26.16 -6.20
N GLU A 92 -15.72 -27.18 -7.00
CA GLU A 92 -14.87 -28.36 -7.18
C GLU A 92 -13.55 -28.00 -7.87
N GLU A 93 -13.62 -27.19 -8.97
CA GLU A 93 -12.40 -26.72 -9.66
C GLU A 93 -11.55 -25.86 -8.75
N THR A 94 -12.20 -24.99 -7.96
CA THR A 94 -11.51 -24.15 -6.99
C THR A 94 -10.76 -25.00 -5.96
N ALA A 95 -11.43 -26.00 -5.38
CA ALA A 95 -10.84 -26.88 -4.38
C ALA A 95 -9.69 -27.72 -4.96
N GLN A 96 -9.87 -28.32 -6.16
CA GLN A 96 -8.81 -29.08 -6.84
C GLN A 96 -7.60 -28.21 -7.17
N ALA A 97 -7.84 -26.98 -7.62
CA ALA A 97 -6.76 -26.02 -7.90
C ALA A 97 -6.00 -25.61 -6.64
N ALA A 98 -6.72 -25.39 -5.54
CA ALA A 98 -6.13 -25.06 -4.25
C ALA A 98 -5.26 -26.19 -3.70
N VAL A 99 -5.72 -27.44 -3.77
CA VAL A 99 -4.95 -28.63 -3.38
C VAL A 99 -3.68 -28.74 -4.23
N LYS A 100 -3.82 -28.62 -5.57
CA LYS A 100 -2.67 -28.68 -6.48
C LYS A 100 -1.66 -27.56 -6.21
N LEU A 101 -2.12 -26.34 -5.96
CA LEU A 101 -1.29 -25.21 -5.58
C LEU A 101 -0.52 -25.52 -4.28
N SER A 102 -1.24 -25.99 -3.25
CA SER A 102 -0.66 -26.35 -1.96
C SER A 102 0.42 -27.44 -2.10
N GLU A 103 0.20 -28.46 -2.93
CA GLU A 103 1.19 -29.49 -3.22
C GLU A 103 2.45 -28.94 -3.91
N LEU A 104 2.30 -28.01 -4.86
CA LEU A 104 3.42 -27.39 -5.55
C LEU A 104 4.25 -26.55 -4.59
N LEU A 105 3.59 -25.70 -3.79
CA LEU A 105 4.26 -24.85 -2.80
C LEU A 105 4.95 -25.67 -1.70
N SER A 106 4.33 -26.75 -1.23
CA SER A 106 4.89 -27.64 -0.19
C SER A 106 6.15 -28.40 -0.63
N LYS A 107 6.40 -28.51 -1.94
CA LYS A 107 7.65 -29.08 -2.47
C LYS A 107 8.83 -28.13 -2.32
N GLU A 108 8.57 -26.83 -2.27
CA GLU A 108 9.58 -25.78 -2.16
C GLU A 108 9.98 -25.51 -0.68
N LYS A 109 10.44 -26.55 0.03
CA LYS A 109 10.76 -26.49 1.48
C LYS A 109 11.86 -25.51 1.87
N GLN A 110 12.67 -25.05 0.92
CA GLN A 110 13.70 -24.03 1.16
C GLN A 110 13.13 -22.61 1.08
N VAL A 111 11.88 -22.46 0.61
CA VAL A 111 11.22 -21.19 0.35
C VAL A 111 10.02 -21.00 1.29
N PHE A 112 9.28 -22.07 1.57
CA PHE A 112 8.11 -22.05 2.45
C PHE A 112 8.31 -22.96 3.65
N GLU A 113 8.09 -22.43 4.85
CA GLU A 113 8.15 -23.17 6.11
C GLU A 113 6.92 -24.06 6.29
N SER A 114 5.73 -23.55 5.97
CA SER A 114 4.46 -24.27 6.00
C SER A 114 3.53 -23.82 4.88
N VAL A 115 2.67 -24.72 4.43
CA VAL A 115 1.59 -24.46 3.46
C VAL A 115 0.37 -25.23 3.89
N TYR A 116 -0.78 -24.59 4.00
CA TYR A 116 -2.02 -25.24 4.38
C TYR A 116 -3.25 -24.56 3.78
N ILE A 117 -4.35 -25.29 3.72
CA ILE A 117 -5.68 -24.81 3.30
C ILE A 117 -6.58 -24.89 4.52
N PRO A 118 -7.00 -23.78 5.11
CA PRO A 118 -7.82 -23.80 6.34
C PRO A 118 -9.10 -24.61 6.20
N SER A 119 -9.75 -24.54 5.03
CA SER A 119 -11.02 -25.22 4.76
C SER A 119 -10.89 -26.65 4.25
N ASP A 120 -9.69 -27.14 3.93
CA ASP A 120 -9.47 -28.45 3.27
C ASP A 120 -8.57 -29.38 4.12
N ASN A 121 -8.84 -29.48 5.41
CA ASN A 121 -8.22 -30.46 6.29
C ASN A 121 -9.07 -31.75 6.29
N ALA A 122 -8.40 -32.92 6.38
CA ALA A 122 -9.08 -34.22 6.40
C ALA A 122 -10.14 -34.34 7.52
N PHE A 123 -9.87 -33.72 8.68
CA PHE A 123 -10.83 -33.67 9.78
C PHE A 123 -12.12 -32.90 9.40
N PHE A 124 -11.97 -31.71 8.80
CA PHE A 124 -13.13 -30.94 8.36
C PHE A 124 -13.87 -31.59 7.20
N GLN A 125 -13.18 -32.24 6.27
CA GLN A 125 -13.81 -32.99 5.18
C GLN A 125 -14.68 -34.14 5.74
N GLN A 126 -14.19 -34.87 6.72
CA GLN A 126 -14.93 -35.97 7.35
C GLN A 126 -16.15 -35.46 8.13
N HIS A 127 -16.03 -34.36 8.82
CA HIS A 127 -17.08 -33.84 9.72
C HIS A 127 -17.87 -32.67 9.10
N ALA A 128 -17.68 -32.39 7.80
CA ALA A 128 -18.27 -31.22 7.13
C ALA A 128 -19.80 -31.11 7.31
N LEU A 129 -20.51 -32.21 7.21
CA LEU A 129 -21.96 -32.23 7.31
C LEU A 129 -22.49 -31.99 8.75
N LEU A 130 -21.65 -32.22 9.79
CA LEU A 130 -22.02 -31.94 11.18
C LEU A 130 -22.07 -30.42 11.49
N TYR A 131 -21.44 -29.59 10.66
CA TYR A 131 -21.47 -28.11 10.83
C TYR A 131 -22.72 -27.47 10.23
N LEU A 132 -23.53 -28.20 9.44
CA LEU A 132 -24.83 -27.73 8.98
C LEU A 132 -25.85 -27.68 10.12
N ASP A 133 -26.79 -26.75 10.06
CA ASP A 133 -27.94 -26.77 10.93
C ASP A 133 -28.76 -28.06 10.68
N THR A 134 -29.39 -28.61 11.73
CA THR A 134 -30.12 -29.89 11.65
C THR A 134 -31.17 -29.85 10.53
N ALA A 135 -31.92 -28.75 10.39
CA ALA A 135 -32.93 -28.57 9.36
C ALA A 135 -32.34 -28.52 7.93
N ASP A 136 -31.19 -27.92 7.75
CA ASP A 136 -30.51 -27.88 6.45
C ASP A 136 -29.91 -29.26 6.12
N LEU A 137 -29.39 -29.98 7.10
CA LEU A 137 -28.92 -31.36 6.97
C LEU A 137 -30.06 -32.31 6.59
N GLU A 138 -31.22 -32.21 7.24
CA GLU A 138 -32.41 -32.97 6.84
C GLU A 138 -32.86 -32.70 5.42
N THR A 139 -32.85 -31.43 4.99
CA THR A 139 -33.20 -31.03 3.62
C THR A 139 -32.20 -31.60 2.61
N LEU A 140 -30.88 -31.54 2.91
CA LEU A 140 -29.84 -32.14 2.08
C LEU A 140 -30.00 -33.68 2.04
N ALA A 141 -30.23 -34.31 3.19
CA ALA A 141 -30.43 -35.74 3.31
C ALA A 141 -31.59 -36.23 2.48
N LYS A 142 -32.72 -35.52 2.50
CA LYS A 142 -33.85 -35.81 1.64
C LYS A 142 -33.50 -35.72 0.17
N LYS A 143 -32.85 -34.64 -0.29
CA LYS A 143 -32.43 -34.48 -1.69
C LYS A 143 -31.48 -35.58 -2.13
N LEU A 144 -30.49 -35.96 -1.31
CA LEU A 144 -29.57 -37.03 -1.63
C LEU A 144 -30.28 -38.41 -1.71
N THR A 145 -31.23 -38.65 -0.81
CA THR A 145 -32.09 -39.85 -0.86
C THR A 145 -32.92 -39.87 -2.13
N ASP A 146 -33.51 -38.75 -2.51
CA ASP A 146 -34.29 -38.61 -3.75
C ASP A 146 -33.40 -38.79 -5.01
N ALA A 147 -32.13 -38.39 -4.94
CA ALA A 147 -31.15 -38.56 -6.02
C ALA A 147 -30.46 -39.93 -6.02
N GLN A 148 -30.71 -40.81 -5.04
CA GLN A 148 -30.06 -42.11 -4.88
C GLN A 148 -30.16 -43.00 -6.16
N PRO A 149 -31.31 -43.16 -6.88
CA PRO A 149 -31.34 -43.93 -8.09
C PRO A 149 -30.48 -43.38 -9.22
N PHE A 150 -30.35 -42.05 -9.28
CA PHE A 150 -29.51 -41.32 -10.23
C PHE A 150 -28.03 -41.56 -9.94
N ILE A 151 -27.59 -41.36 -8.68
CA ILE A 151 -26.23 -41.60 -8.22
C ILE A 151 -25.85 -43.07 -8.44
N GLY A 152 -26.71 -44.00 -8.10
CA GLY A 152 -26.48 -45.43 -8.26
C GLY A 152 -26.31 -45.86 -9.73
N HIS A 153 -27.09 -45.30 -10.66
CA HIS A 153 -26.95 -45.55 -12.09
C HIS A 153 -25.62 -45.02 -12.64
N LEU A 154 -25.26 -43.79 -12.29
CA LEU A 154 -23.95 -43.20 -12.68
C LEU A 154 -22.77 -43.93 -12.06
N ALA A 155 -22.91 -44.44 -10.84
CA ALA A 155 -21.85 -45.24 -10.19
C ALA A 155 -21.57 -46.55 -10.96
N GLN A 156 -22.57 -47.11 -11.64
CA GLN A 156 -22.45 -48.32 -12.47
C GLN A 156 -22.05 -48.04 -13.93
N ASN A 157 -22.44 -46.88 -14.46
CA ASN A 157 -22.16 -46.49 -15.84
C ASN A 157 -21.70 -45.01 -15.88
N TYR A 158 -20.44 -44.81 -15.50
CA TYR A 158 -19.81 -43.47 -15.48
C TYR A 158 -19.38 -43.06 -16.89
N SER A 159 -20.37 -42.59 -17.66
CA SER A 159 -20.24 -42.15 -19.05
C SER A 159 -21.30 -41.13 -19.42
N LEU A 160 -21.12 -40.42 -20.53
CA LEU A 160 -22.15 -39.55 -21.10
C LEU A 160 -23.41 -40.33 -21.46
N ASN A 161 -23.25 -41.59 -21.90
CA ASN A 161 -24.37 -42.49 -22.14
C ASN A 161 -25.15 -42.78 -20.86
N GLY A 162 -24.47 -43.10 -19.75
CA GLY A 162 -25.13 -43.37 -18.48
C GLY A 162 -25.88 -42.14 -17.96
N LEU A 163 -25.29 -40.95 -18.09
CA LEU A 163 -25.93 -39.67 -17.72
C LEU A 163 -27.25 -39.48 -18.53
N PHE A 164 -27.18 -39.57 -19.85
CA PHE A 164 -28.37 -39.37 -20.71
C PHE A 164 -29.39 -40.48 -20.58
N GLU A 165 -28.97 -41.69 -20.32
CA GLU A 165 -29.87 -42.82 -20.11
C GLU A 165 -30.71 -42.63 -18.84
N ILE A 166 -30.11 -42.26 -17.70
CA ILE A 166 -30.87 -42.03 -16.46
C ILE A 166 -31.82 -40.82 -16.60
N ILE A 167 -31.40 -39.74 -17.29
CA ILE A 167 -32.24 -38.58 -17.53
C ILE A 167 -33.44 -38.99 -18.43
N SER A 168 -33.18 -39.75 -19.48
CA SER A 168 -34.25 -40.24 -20.38
C SER A 168 -35.25 -41.13 -19.64
N LEU A 169 -34.77 -42.01 -18.76
CA LEU A 169 -35.64 -42.83 -17.91
C LEU A 169 -36.52 -41.98 -17.00
N ALA A 170 -35.94 -40.93 -16.40
CA ALA A 170 -36.67 -39.99 -15.55
C ALA A 170 -37.73 -39.22 -16.35
N LEU A 171 -37.42 -38.74 -17.55
CA LEU A 171 -38.35 -37.97 -18.39
C LEU A 171 -39.54 -38.82 -18.91
N ASN A 172 -39.31 -40.14 -19.16
CA ASN A 172 -40.33 -41.07 -19.68
C ASN A 172 -41.19 -41.69 -18.56
N LYS A 173 -40.88 -41.50 -17.31
CA LYS A 173 -41.67 -42.01 -16.19
C LYS A 173 -42.96 -41.20 -16.03
N ARG A 174 -44.11 -41.86 -16.15
CA ARG A 174 -45.45 -41.21 -16.16
C ARG A 174 -46.00 -40.98 -14.73
N ASP A 175 -45.36 -41.49 -13.71
CA ASP A 175 -45.78 -41.25 -12.33
C ASP A 175 -45.43 -39.81 -11.92
N GLU A 176 -46.42 -39.06 -11.44
CA GLU A 176 -46.32 -37.62 -11.09
C GLU A 176 -45.36 -37.28 -9.94
N ASN A 177 -44.70 -38.27 -9.38
CA ASN A 177 -43.72 -38.07 -8.26
C ASN A 177 -42.36 -38.67 -8.59
N LEU A 178 -41.57 -37.97 -9.45
CA LEU A 178 -40.14 -38.18 -9.39
C LEU A 178 -39.63 -37.66 -8.04
N PRO A 179 -38.80 -38.42 -7.33
CA PRO A 179 -38.23 -37.96 -6.07
C PRO A 179 -37.33 -36.72 -6.25
N MET A 180 -36.74 -36.54 -7.43
CA MET A 180 -35.80 -35.44 -7.74
C MET A 180 -36.40 -34.49 -8.80
N ASP A 181 -36.31 -33.17 -8.57
CA ASP A 181 -36.54 -32.15 -9.59
C ASP A 181 -35.45 -32.21 -10.67
N MET A 182 -35.84 -32.56 -11.92
CA MET A 182 -34.89 -32.68 -13.04
C MET A 182 -34.54 -31.34 -13.66
N ASN A 183 -35.31 -30.29 -13.42
CA ASN A 183 -35.14 -29.00 -14.10
C ASN A 183 -33.79 -28.34 -13.88
N PRO A 184 -33.22 -28.31 -12.66
CA PRO A 184 -31.86 -27.74 -12.43
C PRO A 184 -30.76 -28.48 -13.22
N LEU A 185 -30.84 -29.82 -13.28
CA LEU A 185 -29.90 -30.64 -14.04
C LEU A 185 -30.02 -30.41 -15.57
N LEU A 186 -31.22 -30.35 -16.10
CA LEU A 186 -31.46 -30.07 -17.51
C LEU A 186 -30.95 -28.68 -17.92
N LEU A 187 -31.20 -27.65 -17.08
CA LEU A 187 -30.68 -26.31 -17.31
C LEU A 187 -29.14 -26.27 -17.24
N ALA A 188 -28.53 -27.03 -16.33
CA ALA A 188 -27.08 -27.08 -16.19
C ALA A 188 -26.43 -27.76 -17.41
N ILE A 189 -27.03 -28.82 -17.96
CA ILE A 189 -26.60 -29.45 -19.21
C ILE A 189 -26.80 -28.51 -20.41
N ASP A 190 -27.92 -27.78 -20.46
CA ASP A 190 -28.18 -26.79 -21.49
C ASP A 190 -27.15 -25.65 -21.49
N ASN A 191 -26.83 -25.14 -20.33
CA ASN A 191 -25.77 -24.13 -20.16
C ASN A 191 -24.38 -24.66 -20.58
N ASN A 192 -24.08 -25.92 -20.28
CA ASN A 192 -22.83 -26.55 -20.70
C ASN A 192 -22.74 -26.66 -22.23
N LEU A 193 -23.80 -27.13 -22.87
CA LEU A 193 -23.91 -27.21 -24.35
C LEU A 193 -23.79 -25.83 -24.99
N THR A 194 -24.51 -24.84 -24.47
CA THR A 194 -24.48 -23.45 -24.96
C THR A 194 -23.08 -22.83 -24.79
N GLY A 195 -22.44 -23.05 -23.66
CA GLY A 195 -21.07 -22.63 -23.43
C GLY A 195 -20.10 -23.23 -24.46
N GLN A 196 -20.21 -24.53 -24.73
CA GLN A 196 -19.36 -25.20 -25.71
C GLN A 196 -19.64 -24.75 -27.14
N LEU A 197 -20.91 -24.49 -27.50
CA LEU A 197 -21.28 -23.88 -28.77
C LEU A 197 -20.68 -22.48 -28.97
N ALA A 198 -20.53 -21.72 -27.88
CA ALA A 198 -19.90 -20.43 -27.88
C ALA A 198 -18.36 -20.49 -27.80
N GLY A 199 -17.75 -21.67 -27.75
CA GLY A 199 -16.32 -21.87 -27.58
C GLY A 199 -15.82 -21.63 -26.15
N GLN A 200 -16.71 -21.58 -25.17
CA GLN A 200 -16.41 -21.43 -23.74
C GLN A 200 -16.67 -22.79 -23.07
N SER A 201 -15.59 -23.49 -22.74
CA SER A 201 -15.69 -24.76 -21.99
C SER A 201 -15.90 -24.46 -20.50
N GLN A 202 -17.00 -24.93 -19.92
CA GLN A 202 -17.31 -24.78 -18.51
C GLN A 202 -17.74 -26.13 -17.94
N ALA A 203 -17.08 -26.56 -16.85
CA ALA A 203 -17.45 -27.82 -16.20
C ALA A 203 -18.76 -27.68 -15.41
N LEU A 204 -19.51 -28.77 -15.31
CA LEU A 204 -20.76 -28.86 -14.54
C LEU A 204 -20.42 -29.05 -13.05
N SER A 205 -20.93 -28.17 -12.20
CA SER A 205 -20.80 -28.33 -10.76
C SER A 205 -21.85 -29.28 -10.19
N TRP A 206 -21.44 -30.45 -9.79
CA TRP A 206 -22.27 -31.43 -9.10
C TRP A 206 -22.57 -31.04 -7.67
N GLN A 207 -21.63 -30.40 -6.99
CA GLN A 207 -21.84 -29.87 -5.65
C GLN A 207 -22.99 -28.85 -5.63
N THR A 208 -23.00 -27.91 -6.58
CA THR A 208 -24.08 -26.91 -6.69
C THR A 208 -25.43 -27.54 -7.04
N LEU A 209 -25.46 -28.62 -7.82
CA LEU A 209 -26.67 -29.34 -8.18
C LEU A 209 -27.25 -30.14 -7.01
N LEU A 210 -26.42 -30.76 -6.20
CA LEU A 210 -26.82 -31.60 -5.06
C LEU A 210 -27.10 -30.78 -3.79
N ALA A 211 -26.34 -29.71 -3.56
CA ALA A 211 -26.56 -28.77 -2.47
C ALA A 211 -27.50 -27.65 -2.91
N ASP A 212 -28.20 -26.98 -1.98
CA ASP A 212 -28.98 -25.79 -2.33
C ASP A 212 -28.08 -24.60 -2.66
N ASN A 213 -28.50 -23.71 -3.56
CA ASN A 213 -27.76 -22.50 -3.94
C ASN A 213 -27.34 -21.64 -2.73
N LYS A 214 -28.00 -21.76 -1.59
CA LYS A 214 -27.62 -21.09 -0.34
C LYS A 214 -26.29 -21.57 0.24
N LEU A 215 -25.98 -22.86 0.09
CA LEU A 215 -24.73 -23.48 0.55
C LEU A 215 -23.58 -23.34 -0.46
N ALA A 216 -23.91 -23.07 -1.74
CA ALA A 216 -22.94 -23.05 -2.84
C ALA A 216 -22.31 -21.67 -3.12
N VAL A 217 -22.90 -20.58 -2.61
CA VAL A 217 -22.46 -19.20 -2.94
C VAL A 217 -21.09 -18.87 -2.36
N ASP A 218 -20.76 -19.36 -1.16
CA ASP A 218 -19.49 -19.06 -0.47
C ASP A 218 -18.34 -20.03 -0.83
N THR A 219 -18.59 -21.08 -1.60
CA THR A 219 -17.61 -22.13 -1.88
C THR A 219 -16.80 -21.96 -3.18
N LYS A 220 -17.06 -20.89 -3.95
CA LYS A 220 -16.31 -20.60 -5.20
C LYS A 220 -14.92 -20.00 -4.97
N ARG A 221 -14.60 -19.71 -3.73
CA ARG A 221 -13.30 -19.19 -3.30
C ARG A 221 -12.68 -20.11 -2.27
N VAL A 222 -11.39 -20.37 -2.41
CA VAL A 222 -10.58 -21.08 -1.42
C VAL A 222 -9.33 -20.28 -1.14
N ILE A 223 -9.00 -20.15 0.13
CA ILE A 223 -7.79 -19.51 0.61
C ILE A 223 -6.73 -20.57 0.87
N VAL A 224 -5.52 -20.39 0.29
CA VAL A 224 -4.34 -21.16 0.63
C VAL A 224 -3.37 -20.23 1.36
N ILE A 225 -2.86 -20.66 2.49
CA ILE A 225 -1.95 -19.89 3.32
C ILE A 225 -0.56 -20.56 3.27
N ALA A 226 0.47 -19.78 3.00
CA ALA A 226 1.85 -20.23 3.02
C ALA A 226 2.72 -19.29 3.85
N LYS A 227 3.55 -19.83 4.71
CA LYS A 227 4.53 -19.06 5.47
C LYS A 227 5.87 -19.08 4.75
N PRO A 228 6.32 -17.93 4.18
CA PRO A 228 7.59 -17.86 3.48
C PRO A 228 8.77 -17.77 4.46
N ILE A 229 9.93 -18.26 4.01
CA ILE A 229 11.21 -18.01 4.66
C ILE A 229 11.73 -16.67 4.13
N LEU A 230 11.78 -15.65 4.98
CA LEU A 230 12.21 -14.32 4.62
C LEU A 230 13.72 -14.15 4.80
N HIS A 231 14.38 -13.54 3.81
CA HIS A 231 15.83 -13.28 3.79
C HIS A 231 16.10 -11.79 4.02
N PHE A 232 16.12 -11.36 5.28
CA PHE A 232 16.31 -9.95 5.66
C PHE A 232 17.72 -9.38 5.36
N ASP A 233 18.65 -10.21 4.88
CA ASP A 233 19.95 -9.79 4.34
C ASP A 233 19.87 -9.32 2.88
N ALA A 234 18.76 -9.59 2.20
CA ALA A 234 18.49 -9.14 0.85
C ALA A 234 17.67 -7.83 0.85
N MET A 235 17.79 -7.05 -0.22
CA MET A 235 17.01 -5.80 -0.41
C MET A 235 15.49 -6.08 -0.54
N LEU A 236 15.13 -7.25 -1.06
CA LEU A 236 13.75 -7.74 -1.17
C LEU A 236 13.64 -9.09 -0.44
N PRO A 237 13.30 -9.11 0.85
CA PRO A 237 13.32 -10.31 1.68
C PRO A 237 12.42 -11.45 1.18
N ALA A 238 11.30 -11.13 0.54
CA ALA A 238 10.33 -12.08 0.04
C ALA A 238 10.52 -12.46 -1.44
N GLU A 239 11.61 -12.02 -2.13
CA GLU A 239 11.77 -12.19 -3.58
C GLU A 239 11.73 -13.66 -4.02
N LEU A 240 12.45 -14.54 -3.32
CA LEU A 240 12.45 -15.97 -3.63
C LEU A 240 11.06 -16.59 -3.45
N ALA A 241 10.36 -16.20 -2.37
CA ALA A 241 9.02 -16.68 -2.09
C ALA A 241 7.99 -16.18 -3.11
N GLN A 242 8.05 -14.91 -3.50
CA GLN A 242 7.18 -14.33 -4.51
C GLN A 242 7.38 -14.98 -5.89
N ASN A 243 8.64 -15.20 -6.30
CA ASN A 243 8.94 -15.86 -7.55
C ASN A 243 8.42 -17.31 -7.58
N ALA A 244 8.61 -18.08 -6.51
CA ALA A 244 8.08 -19.42 -6.37
C ALA A 244 6.55 -19.45 -6.34
N ALA A 245 5.93 -18.51 -5.63
CA ALA A 245 4.48 -18.32 -5.55
C ALA A 245 3.85 -18.09 -6.93
N HIS A 246 4.40 -17.13 -7.69
CA HIS A 246 3.93 -16.86 -9.05
C HIS A 246 4.17 -18.02 -10.01
N ALA A 247 5.30 -18.73 -9.89
CA ALA A 247 5.59 -19.91 -10.71
C ALA A 247 4.56 -21.02 -10.45
N ALA A 248 4.26 -21.32 -9.18
CA ALA A 248 3.25 -22.30 -8.80
C ALA A 248 1.84 -21.90 -9.27
N ALA A 249 1.43 -20.64 -9.03
CA ALA A 249 0.14 -20.13 -9.46
C ALA A 249 -0.03 -20.19 -10.99
N ASN A 250 0.98 -19.76 -11.75
CA ASN A 250 0.97 -19.82 -13.21
C ASN A 250 0.91 -21.26 -13.74
N SER A 251 1.58 -22.20 -13.08
CA SER A 251 1.51 -23.63 -13.45
C SER A 251 0.07 -24.14 -13.31
N VAL A 252 -0.61 -23.85 -12.19
CA VAL A 252 -2.00 -24.29 -11.97
C VAL A 252 -2.96 -23.63 -12.97
N MET A 253 -2.83 -22.31 -13.19
CA MET A 253 -3.67 -21.58 -14.15
C MET A 253 -3.45 -22.01 -15.60
N SER A 254 -2.22 -22.45 -15.95
CA SER A 254 -1.95 -22.96 -17.30
C SER A 254 -2.63 -24.31 -17.56
N ASP A 255 -2.77 -25.14 -16.53
CA ASP A 255 -3.46 -26.43 -16.63
C ASP A 255 -4.98 -26.30 -16.66
N ASN A 256 -5.52 -25.28 -16.02
CA ASN A 256 -6.95 -24.95 -16.03
C ASN A 256 -7.15 -23.42 -16.17
N PRO A 257 -7.43 -22.92 -17.39
CA PRO A 257 -7.64 -21.48 -17.65
C PRO A 257 -8.88 -20.88 -16.97
N ALA A 258 -9.79 -21.69 -16.43
CA ALA A 258 -10.94 -21.22 -15.67
C ALA A 258 -10.58 -20.80 -14.25
N VAL A 259 -9.43 -21.27 -13.75
CA VAL A 259 -8.91 -20.96 -12.41
C VAL A 259 -8.19 -19.63 -12.44
N LYS A 260 -8.46 -18.81 -11.46
CA LYS A 260 -7.76 -17.55 -11.20
C LYS A 260 -7.12 -17.61 -9.81
N ILE A 261 -5.82 -17.43 -9.75
CA ILE A 261 -5.08 -17.38 -8.50
C ILE A 261 -4.49 -15.99 -8.35
N ARG A 262 -4.69 -15.37 -7.20
CA ARG A 262 -4.18 -14.05 -6.86
C ARG A 262 -3.44 -14.13 -5.53
N ILE A 263 -2.37 -13.36 -5.42
CA ILE A 263 -1.45 -13.41 -4.29
C ILE A 263 -1.59 -12.13 -3.48
N THR A 264 -1.68 -12.26 -2.15
CA THR A 264 -1.68 -11.15 -1.20
C THR A 264 -1.08 -11.61 0.14
N GLY A 265 -1.35 -10.92 1.23
CA GLY A 265 -0.74 -11.16 2.54
C GLY A 265 0.44 -10.22 2.79
N GLU A 266 0.89 -10.17 4.04
CA GLU A 266 1.89 -9.21 4.48
C GLU A 266 3.19 -9.26 3.65
N PRO A 267 3.85 -10.44 3.42
CA PRO A 267 5.07 -10.50 2.63
C PRO A 267 4.91 -10.08 1.17
N ALA A 268 3.74 -10.37 0.57
CA ALA A 268 3.46 -9.97 -0.81
C ALA A 268 3.25 -8.46 -0.91
N LEU A 269 2.47 -7.90 0.03
CA LEU A 269 2.22 -6.46 0.12
C LEU A 269 3.51 -5.67 0.37
N GLU A 270 4.38 -6.14 1.26
CA GLU A 270 5.67 -5.50 1.54
C GLU A 270 6.62 -5.58 0.36
N HIS A 271 6.68 -6.74 -0.31
CA HIS A 271 7.52 -6.92 -1.48
C HIS A 271 7.14 -5.94 -2.61
N GLU A 272 5.85 -5.87 -2.97
CA GLU A 272 5.37 -4.95 -4.00
C GLU A 272 5.52 -3.48 -3.59
N GLU A 273 5.36 -3.15 -2.30
CA GLU A 273 5.59 -1.81 -1.79
C GLU A 273 7.04 -1.40 -1.95
N LEU A 274 7.99 -2.26 -1.53
CA LEU A 274 9.42 -1.99 -1.65
C LEU A 274 9.87 -1.85 -3.10
N ASP A 275 9.38 -2.71 -4.00
CA ASP A 275 9.68 -2.61 -5.42
C ASP A 275 9.16 -1.29 -5.99
N SER A 276 7.91 -0.92 -5.69
CA SER A 276 7.30 0.34 -6.14
C SER A 276 7.98 1.58 -5.57
N VAL A 277 8.38 1.55 -4.28
CA VAL A 277 9.10 2.65 -3.62
C VAL A 277 10.51 2.78 -4.21
N THR A 278 11.22 1.67 -4.39
CA THR A 278 12.59 1.67 -4.94
C THR A 278 12.59 2.20 -6.38
N TYR A 279 11.72 1.67 -7.23
CA TYR A 279 11.57 2.15 -8.61
C TYR A 279 11.12 3.63 -8.64
N GLY A 280 10.13 3.98 -7.82
CA GLY A 280 9.62 5.36 -7.71
C GLY A 280 10.69 6.34 -7.24
N ALA A 281 11.49 5.98 -6.24
CA ALA A 281 12.58 6.81 -5.73
C ALA A 281 13.69 7.01 -6.78
N GLN A 282 14.06 5.96 -7.52
CA GLN A 282 15.02 6.06 -8.63
C GLN A 282 14.50 6.98 -9.74
N LEU A 283 13.26 6.79 -10.18
CA LEU A 283 12.65 7.62 -11.23
C LEU A 283 12.55 9.07 -10.79
N ALA A 284 12.04 9.33 -9.58
CA ALA A 284 11.94 10.68 -9.02
C ALA A 284 13.31 11.34 -8.85
N GLY A 285 14.32 10.58 -8.38
CA GLY A 285 15.71 11.07 -8.23
C GLY A 285 16.32 11.49 -9.55
N VAL A 286 16.22 10.66 -10.59
CA VAL A 286 16.74 10.99 -11.93
C VAL A 286 15.98 12.18 -12.54
N ALA A 287 14.65 12.18 -12.44
CA ALA A 287 13.82 13.28 -12.93
C ALA A 287 14.15 14.59 -12.22
N SER A 288 14.30 14.54 -10.89
CA SER A 288 14.73 15.67 -10.06
C SER A 288 16.07 16.24 -10.51
N LEU A 289 17.09 15.38 -10.69
CA LEU A 289 18.40 15.82 -11.17
C LEU A 289 18.32 16.51 -12.54
N ILE A 290 17.57 15.95 -13.48
CA ILE A 290 17.39 16.53 -14.82
C ILE A 290 16.66 17.89 -14.75
N LEU A 291 15.57 17.98 -13.97
CA LEU A 291 14.80 19.21 -13.81
C LEU A 291 15.62 20.31 -13.11
N VAL A 292 16.32 19.96 -12.03
CA VAL A 292 17.22 20.87 -11.32
C VAL A 292 18.34 21.35 -12.23
N PHE A 293 18.91 20.45 -13.06
CA PHE A 293 19.88 20.83 -14.09
C PHE A 293 19.32 21.88 -15.06
N ALA A 294 18.13 21.64 -15.59
CA ALA A 294 17.49 22.54 -16.55
C ALA A 294 17.23 23.94 -15.92
N VAL A 295 16.69 23.98 -14.71
CA VAL A 295 16.42 25.24 -13.99
C VAL A 295 17.73 26.00 -13.70
N GLN A 296 18.75 25.32 -13.22
CA GLN A 296 20.06 25.95 -12.95
C GLN A 296 20.74 26.43 -14.22
N TRP A 297 20.61 25.69 -15.34
CA TRP A 297 21.09 26.14 -16.63
C TRP A 297 20.47 27.48 -17.06
N ILE A 298 19.14 27.61 -16.91
CA ILE A 298 18.40 28.84 -17.18
C ILE A 298 18.85 29.97 -16.23
N GLY A 299 19.04 29.66 -14.95
CA GLY A 299 19.43 30.62 -13.92
C GLY A 299 20.87 31.12 -14.06
N PHE A 300 21.82 30.22 -14.19
CA PHE A 300 23.24 30.58 -14.25
C PHE A 300 23.71 31.02 -15.60
N ARG A 301 23.18 30.48 -16.67
CA ARG A 301 23.67 30.65 -18.04
C ARG A 301 25.20 30.51 -18.13
N SER A 302 25.78 29.64 -17.32
CA SER A 302 27.20 29.36 -17.19
C SER A 302 27.41 27.89 -16.89
N PHE A 303 28.01 27.16 -17.82
CA PHE A 303 28.27 25.73 -17.65
C PHE A 303 29.24 25.43 -16.50
N LYS A 304 30.17 26.34 -16.22
CA LYS A 304 31.11 26.21 -15.09
C LYS A 304 30.36 26.24 -13.75
N LEU A 305 29.49 27.22 -13.55
CA LEU A 305 28.69 27.31 -12.31
C LEU A 305 27.79 26.10 -12.13
N LEU A 306 27.20 25.61 -13.22
CA LEU A 306 26.38 24.42 -13.21
C LEU A 306 27.17 23.20 -12.74
N ILE A 307 28.33 22.91 -13.32
CA ILE A 307 29.19 21.78 -12.92
C ILE A 307 29.60 21.93 -11.43
N ILE A 308 30.00 23.14 -11.01
CA ILE A 308 30.40 23.40 -9.62
C ILE A 308 29.26 23.06 -8.66
N THR A 309 28.04 23.53 -8.95
CA THR A 309 26.88 23.24 -8.08
C THR A 309 26.51 21.76 -8.05
N TYR A 310 26.68 21.05 -9.19
CA TYR A 310 26.43 19.60 -9.23
C TYR A 310 27.48 18.79 -8.48
N ILE A 311 28.74 19.16 -8.53
CA ILE A 311 29.80 18.53 -7.72
C ILE A 311 29.47 18.70 -6.23
N VAL A 312 29.10 19.91 -5.81
CA VAL A 312 28.70 20.21 -4.43
C VAL A 312 27.48 19.39 -4.01
N LEU A 313 26.47 19.29 -4.89
CA LEU A 313 25.26 18.52 -4.63
C LEU A 313 25.57 17.03 -4.43
N VAL A 314 26.31 16.41 -5.36
CA VAL A 314 26.62 14.97 -5.29
C VAL A 314 27.49 14.65 -4.07
N MET A 315 28.52 15.48 -3.78
CA MET A 315 29.36 15.31 -2.60
C MET A 315 28.53 15.42 -1.32
N GLY A 316 27.62 16.38 -1.27
CA GLY A 316 26.76 16.57 -0.11
C GLY A 316 25.78 15.41 0.09
N LEU A 317 25.23 14.85 -0.98
CA LEU A 317 24.38 13.68 -0.90
C LEU A 317 25.13 12.47 -0.34
N ILE A 318 26.37 12.22 -0.81
CA ILE A 318 27.21 11.11 -0.35
C ILE A 318 27.56 11.28 1.13
N PHE A 319 27.94 12.49 1.56
CA PHE A 319 28.25 12.74 2.96
C PHE A 319 27.01 12.67 3.86
N THR A 320 25.84 13.07 3.37
CA THR A 320 24.58 12.92 4.11
C THR A 320 24.22 11.44 4.27
N ALA A 321 24.40 10.63 3.22
CA ALA A 321 24.24 9.18 3.31
C ALA A 321 25.24 8.55 4.30
N GLY A 322 26.50 9.03 4.31
CA GLY A 322 27.49 8.62 5.31
C GLY A 322 27.10 9.02 6.74
N PHE A 323 26.54 10.20 6.91
CA PHE A 323 26.00 10.63 8.19
C PHE A 323 24.82 9.73 8.64
N ALA A 324 23.91 9.38 7.72
CA ALA A 324 22.83 8.43 8.00
C ALA A 324 23.38 7.07 8.45
N ALA A 325 24.39 6.54 7.76
CA ALA A 325 25.01 5.26 8.11
C ALA A 325 25.68 5.25 9.51
N ILE A 326 26.18 6.40 9.96
CA ILE A 326 26.83 6.52 11.27
C ILE A 326 25.81 6.78 12.39
N THR A 327 24.78 7.59 12.14
CA THR A 327 23.85 8.05 13.19
C THR A 327 22.63 7.18 13.37
N VAL A 328 22.08 6.67 12.27
CA VAL A 328 20.88 5.82 12.25
C VAL A 328 21.25 4.36 11.98
N GLY A 329 22.18 4.12 11.06
CA GLY A 329 22.68 2.79 10.74
C GLY A 329 21.88 2.06 9.63
N HIS A 330 20.70 2.53 9.28
CA HIS A 330 19.85 2.00 8.23
C HIS A 330 18.99 3.09 7.60
N LEU A 331 18.30 2.77 6.51
CA LEU A 331 17.24 3.60 5.94
C LEU A 331 15.92 2.83 6.04
N ASN A 332 14.85 3.50 6.43
CA ASN A 332 13.49 2.99 6.33
C ASN A 332 12.79 3.53 5.06
N ILE A 333 11.60 3.03 4.75
CA ILE A 333 10.82 3.41 3.55
C ILE A 333 10.57 4.94 3.48
N ILE A 334 10.39 5.61 4.62
CA ILE A 334 10.20 7.06 4.69
C ILE A 334 11.54 7.79 4.57
N SER A 335 12.56 7.32 5.26
CA SER A 335 13.85 7.99 5.29
C SER A 335 14.62 7.95 3.97
N ILE A 336 14.31 6.98 3.07
CA ILE A 336 14.80 6.95 1.68
C ILE A 336 14.50 8.27 0.94
N ALA A 337 13.40 8.94 1.27
CA ALA A 337 13.03 10.22 0.67
C ALA A 337 14.06 11.34 0.94
N PHE A 338 15.00 11.16 1.92
CA PHE A 338 16.05 12.15 2.21
C PHE A 338 16.84 12.54 0.96
N ALA A 339 17.06 11.61 0.04
CA ALA A 339 17.82 11.87 -1.18
C ALA A 339 17.12 12.90 -2.08
N SER A 340 15.83 12.73 -2.32
CA SER A 340 15.02 13.67 -3.10
C SER A 340 14.87 15.02 -2.37
N LEU A 341 14.68 15.00 -1.06
CA LEU A 341 14.66 16.22 -0.23
C LEU A 341 16.00 16.95 -0.30
N TYR A 342 17.12 16.22 -0.19
CA TYR A 342 18.46 16.80 -0.25
C TYR A 342 18.78 17.38 -1.63
N ILE A 343 18.37 16.74 -2.74
CA ILE A 343 18.57 17.28 -4.10
C ILE A 343 17.89 18.65 -4.22
N GLY A 344 16.68 18.82 -3.63
CA GLY A 344 15.99 20.10 -3.63
C GLY A 344 16.66 21.14 -2.73
N LEU A 345 16.92 20.80 -1.47
CA LEU A 345 17.35 21.75 -0.43
C LEU A 345 18.87 21.97 -0.39
N GLY A 346 19.66 20.90 -0.62
CA GLY A 346 21.11 20.96 -0.53
C GLY A 346 21.76 21.85 -1.59
N VAL A 347 21.07 22.04 -2.72
CA VAL A 347 21.56 22.91 -3.80
C VAL A 347 21.31 24.41 -3.53
N ASP A 348 20.36 24.75 -2.67
CA ASP A 348 19.89 26.12 -2.46
C ASP A 348 21.02 27.05 -2.00
N TYR A 349 21.85 26.61 -1.09
CA TYR A 349 23.02 27.39 -0.61
C TYR A 349 23.99 27.70 -1.73
N ALA A 350 24.29 26.70 -2.55
CA ALA A 350 25.17 26.86 -3.70
C ALA A 350 24.60 27.82 -4.75
N VAL A 351 23.29 27.76 -5.01
CA VAL A 351 22.58 28.66 -5.93
C VAL A 351 22.69 30.11 -5.47
N HIS A 352 22.41 30.39 -4.18
CA HIS A 352 22.51 31.74 -3.63
C HIS A 352 23.94 32.31 -3.70
N ILE A 353 24.96 31.53 -3.31
CA ILE A 353 26.36 31.93 -3.39
C ILE A 353 26.78 32.18 -4.85
N CYS A 354 26.45 31.26 -5.77
CA CYS A 354 26.79 31.36 -7.19
C CYS A 354 26.15 32.58 -7.89
N LEU A 355 24.89 32.87 -7.62
CA LEU A 355 24.22 34.03 -8.20
C LEU A 355 24.80 35.35 -7.69
N TYR A 356 25.12 35.42 -6.38
CA TYR A 356 25.75 36.59 -5.80
C TYR A 356 27.18 36.76 -6.33
N TYR A 357 28.00 35.70 -6.39
CA TYR A 357 29.31 35.68 -7.01
C TYR A 357 29.27 36.18 -8.46
N ARG A 358 28.33 35.66 -9.26
CA ARG A 358 28.15 36.07 -10.64
C ARG A 358 27.81 37.56 -10.78
N ASP A 359 26.94 38.08 -9.91
CA ASP A 359 26.57 39.49 -9.90
C ASP A 359 27.79 40.39 -9.62
N ARG A 360 28.68 40.02 -8.69
CA ARG A 360 29.92 40.75 -8.42
C ARG A 360 30.91 40.66 -9.57
N ARG A 361 31.00 39.48 -10.24
CA ARG A 361 31.82 39.33 -11.47
C ARG A 361 31.33 40.22 -12.62
N VAL A 362 30.02 40.35 -12.79
CA VAL A 362 29.42 41.25 -13.79
C VAL A 362 29.73 42.72 -13.48
N ARG A 363 29.82 43.12 -12.21
CA ARG A 363 30.16 44.46 -11.77
C ARG A 363 31.68 44.75 -11.86
N GLY A 364 32.48 43.80 -12.38
CA GLY A 364 33.93 43.99 -12.65
C GLY A 364 34.88 43.66 -11.49
N TYR A 365 34.35 43.09 -10.38
CA TYR A 365 35.24 42.61 -9.31
C TYR A 365 36.11 41.45 -9.77
N ASN A 366 37.31 41.31 -9.25
CA ASN A 366 38.19 40.18 -9.51
C ASN A 366 37.62 38.89 -8.92
N ASN A 367 38.24 37.72 -9.17
CA ASN A 367 37.71 36.42 -8.75
C ASN A 367 37.66 36.30 -7.19
N VAL A 368 38.78 36.65 -6.53
CA VAL A 368 38.90 36.52 -5.08
C VAL A 368 37.95 37.48 -4.36
N ASP A 369 37.88 38.74 -4.79
CA ASP A 369 36.97 39.71 -4.17
C ASP A 369 35.52 39.33 -4.38
N SER A 370 35.18 38.73 -5.57
CA SER A 370 33.83 38.24 -5.82
C SER A 370 33.44 37.09 -4.90
N ILE A 371 34.33 36.15 -4.61
CA ILE A 371 34.13 35.08 -3.61
C ILE A 371 33.96 35.70 -2.22
N HIS A 372 34.86 36.59 -1.81
CA HIS A 372 34.80 37.27 -0.51
C HIS A 372 33.48 38.01 -0.28
N HIS A 373 33.07 38.82 -1.25
CA HIS A 373 31.79 39.52 -1.17
C HIS A 373 30.59 38.60 -1.16
N SER A 374 30.66 37.43 -1.83
CA SER A 374 29.59 36.45 -1.78
C SER A 374 29.44 35.80 -0.44
N MET A 375 30.54 35.35 0.13
CA MET A 375 30.55 34.69 1.45
C MET A 375 30.11 35.66 2.57
N SER A 376 30.61 36.90 2.55
CA SER A 376 30.24 37.90 3.56
C SER A 376 28.82 38.48 3.37
N GLY A 377 28.31 38.48 2.12
CA GLY A 377 27.00 39.07 1.80
C GLY A 377 25.80 38.16 2.11
N VAL A 378 25.97 36.85 1.98
CA VAL A 378 24.88 35.90 2.19
C VAL A 378 25.16 34.84 3.26
N GLY A 379 26.40 34.65 3.71
CA GLY A 379 26.79 33.56 4.59
C GLY A 379 26.03 33.53 5.93
N SER A 380 25.86 34.67 6.62
CA SER A 380 25.11 34.74 7.87
C SER A 380 23.63 34.42 7.70
N SER A 381 23.04 34.88 6.61
CA SER A 381 21.63 34.55 6.31
C SER A 381 21.45 33.08 5.97
N LEU A 382 22.37 32.48 5.20
CA LEU A 382 22.34 31.04 4.87
C LEU A 382 22.52 30.14 6.08
N PHE A 383 23.41 30.56 7.05
CA PHE A 383 23.54 29.85 8.30
C PHE A 383 22.24 29.87 9.12
N LEU A 384 21.54 31.00 9.16
CA LEU A 384 20.27 31.11 9.86
C LEU A 384 19.18 30.25 9.17
N CYS A 385 19.13 30.27 7.84
CA CYS A 385 18.26 29.40 7.06
C CYS A 385 18.56 27.91 7.36
N ALA A 386 19.82 27.49 7.31
CA ALA A 386 20.20 26.13 7.64
C ALA A 386 19.76 25.72 9.06
N LEU A 387 19.92 26.61 10.03
CA LEU A 387 19.54 26.36 11.41
C LEU A 387 18.01 26.22 11.55
N THR A 388 17.22 27.11 10.93
CA THR A 388 15.74 27.05 11.00
C THR A 388 15.20 25.83 10.29
N THR A 389 15.74 25.48 9.13
CA THR A 389 15.35 24.29 8.38
C THR A 389 15.70 23.02 9.14
N ALA A 390 16.92 22.93 9.68
CA ALA A 390 17.33 21.77 10.49
C ALA A 390 16.43 21.60 11.74
N LEU A 391 16.06 22.70 12.42
CA LEU A 391 15.14 22.64 13.57
C LEU A 391 13.76 22.13 13.17
N GLY A 392 13.27 22.44 11.97
CA GLY A 392 12.02 21.88 11.43
C GLY A 392 12.08 20.36 11.28
N PHE A 393 13.21 19.82 10.79
CA PHE A 393 13.45 18.38 10.70
C PHE A 393 13.65 17.72 12.07
N LEU A 394 14.47 18.30 12.93
CA LEU A 394 14.81 17.75 14.25
C LEU A 394 13.62 17.77 15.23
N ALA A 395 12.57 18.52 14.94
CA ALA A 395 11.35 18.57 15.74
C ALA A 395 10.61 17.22 15.84
N PHE A 396 10.90 16.29 14.93
CA PHE A 396 10.34 14.94 14.97
C PHE A 396 11.06 13.97 15.92
N ILE A 397 12.28 14.29 16.37
CA ILE A 397 13.09 13.40 17.23
C ILE A 397 12.33 12.93 18.48
N PRO A 398 11.63 13.81 19.24
CA PRO A 398 10.98 13.40 20.49
C PRO A 398 9.59 12.77 20.26
N THR A 399 9.27 12.29 19.06
CA THR A 399 7.95 11.73 18.73
C THR A 399 7.99 10.21 18.63
N ASP A 400 6.85 9.57 18.82
CA ASP A 400 6.68 8.12 18.69
C ASP A 400 6.68 7.60 17.24
N TYR A 401 6.87 8.50 16.27
CA TYR A 401 6.98 8.15 14.84
C TYR A 401 8.46 7.99 14.45
N SER A 402 9.02 6.83 14.77
CA SER A 402 10.45 6.50 14.59
C SER A 402 10.93 6.72 13.15
N GLY A 403 10.13 6.29 12.16
CA GLY A 403 10.50 6.43 10.74
C GLY A 403 10.71 7.88 10.29
N VAL A 404 9.92 8.81 10.80
CA VAL A 404 10.07 10.24 10.52
C VAL A 404 11.12 10.90 11.39
N SER A 405 11.29 10.45 12.63
CA SER A 405 12.38 10.89 13.52
C SER A 405 13.75 10.63 12.87
N GLU A 406 13.95 9.45 12.27
CA GLU A 406 15.16 9.10 11.53
C GLU A 406 15.34 9.99 10.28
N LEU A 407 14.28 10.19 9.47
CA LEU A 407 14.31 11.15 8.37
C LEU A 407 14.71 12.56 8.88
N GLY A 408 14.20 12.96 10.03
CA GLY A 408 14.51 14.23 10.69
C GLY A 408 16.00 14.37 11.05
N ILE A 409 16.57 13.32 11.62
CA ILE A 409 18.03 13.27 11.96
C ILE A 409 18.86 13.36 10.68
N ILE A 410 18.56 12.51 9.69
CA ILE A 410 19.33 12.43 8.44
C ILE A 410 19.24 13.75 7.66
N SER A 411 18.04 14.29 7.47
CA SER A 411 17.84 15.52 6.72
C SER A 411 18.34 16.74 7.47
N GLY A 412 18.11 16.83 8.79
CA GLY A 412 18.61 17.91 9.62
C GLY A 412 20.14 17.98 9.63
N GLY A 413 20.81 16.82 9.76
CA GLY A 413 22.28 16.72 9.60
C GLY A 413 22.74 17.05 8.19
N GLY A 414 22.00 16.56 7.19
CA GLY A 414 22.26 16.82 5.76
C GLY A 414 22.24 18.30 5.40
N ILE A 415 21.33 19.09 5.99
CA ILE A 415 21.26 20.54 5.83
C ILE A 415 22.58 21.21 6.26
N PHE A 416 23.13 20.86 7.42
CA PHE A 416 24.41 21.39 7.87
C PHE A 416 25.58 20.91 7.02
N ILE A 417 25.57 19.66 6.54
CA ILE A 417 26.55 19.13 5.60
C ILE A 417 26.52 19.93 4.29
N GLY A 418 25.32 20.17 3.74
CA GLY A 418 25.11 20.96 2.53
C GLY A 418 25.65 22.39 2.67
N LEU A 419 25.36 23.05 3.80
CA LEU A 419 25.93 24.35 4.11
C LEU A 419 27.45 24.29 4.19
N LEU A 420 28.03 23.34 4.95
CA LEU A 420 29.48 23.19 5.11
C LEU A 420 30.21 23.04 3.79
N ILE A 421 29.70 22.17 2.91
CA ILE A 421 30.27 21.96 1.57
C ILE A 421 30.11 23.21 0.71
N SER A 422 28.97 23.90 0.79
CA SER A 422 28.75 25.16 0.08
C SER A 422 29.64 26.32 0.54
N VAL A 423 30.08 26.35 1.79
CA VAL A 423 31.02 27.39 2.29
C VAL A 423 32.49 26.98 2.20
N THR A 424 32.81 25.72 1.91
CA THR A 424 34.19 25.20 1.82
C THR A 424 34.55 24.77 0.40
N VAL A 425 33.90 23.72 -0.11
CA VAL A 425 34.23 23.12 -1.43
C VAL A 425 33.85 24.04 -2.58
N LEU A 426 32.67 24.69 -2.52
CA LEU A 426 32.25 25.58 -3.59
C LEU A 426 33.18 26.78 -3.84
N PRO A 427 33.64 27.54 -2.82
CA PRO A 427 34.63 28.57 -3.03
C PRO A 427 35.96 28.05 -3.59
N ALA A 428 36.40 26.86 -3.16
CA ALA A 428 37.63 26.24 -3.70
C ALA A 428 37.47 25.92 -5.20
N LEU A 429 36.29 25.38 -5.59
CA LEU A 429 35.97 25.13 -7.01
C LEU A 429 35.89 26.43 -7.84
N LEU A 430 35.35 27.52 -7.24
CA LEU A 430 35.34 28.85 -7.88
C LEU A 430 36.73 29.45 -8.05
N CYS A 431 37.68 29.12 -7.17
CA CYS A 431 39.10 29.50 -7.32
C CYS A 431 39.77 28.77 -8.51
N VAL A 432 39.49 27.46 -8.62
CA VAL A 432 40.07 26.60 -9.69
C VAL A 432 39.39 26.81 -11.02
N MET A 433 38.07 27.04 -11.04
CA MET A 433 37.26 27.21 -12.24
C MET A 433 36.59 28.60 -12.33
N PRO A 434 37.36 29.70 -12.40
CA PRO A 434 36.78 31.04 -12.40
C PRO A 434 35.86 31.28 -13.59
N VAL A 435 34.81 32.07 -13.37
CA VAL A 435 33.93 32.53 -14.46
C VAL A 435 34.43 33.85 -15.00
N ASN A 436 34.91 33.83 -16.22
CA ASN A 436 35.45 35.02 -16.88
C ASN A 436 34.35 35.76 -17.65
N ASN A 437 34.24 37.06 -17.44
CA ASN A 437 33.32 37.98 -18.13
C ASN A 437 31.87 37.47 -18.29
N PRO A 438 31.17 37.17 -17.21
CA PRO A 438 29.78 36.74 -17.30
C PRO A 438 28.92 37.86 -17.91
N LYS A 439 28.06 37.51 -18.86
CA LYS A 439 27.14 38.50 -19.48
C LYS A 439 26.07 38.87 -18.43
N PRO A 440 25.67 40.15 -18.31
CA PRO A 440 24.59 40.54 -17.45
C PRO A 440 23.29 39.82 -17.84
N ILE A 441 22.53 39.35 -16.86
CA ILE A 441 21.18 38.82 -17.12
C ILE A 441 20.32 40.05 -17.38
N LYS A 442 19.81 40.19 -18.63
CA LYS A 442 18.83 41.24 -18.94
C LYS A 442 17.69 41.14 -17.94
N SER A 443 17.26 42.29 -17.40
CA SER A 443 16.23 42.40 -16.36
C SER A 443 14.80 41.95 -16.75
N ALA A 444 14.69 41.16 -17.81
CA ALA A 444 13.45 40.71 -18.43
C ALA A 444 12.64 39.70 -17.64
N PHE A 445 13.11 39.29 -16.41
CA PHE A 445 12.39 38.25 -15.64
C PHE A 445 11.13 38.75 -14.91
N ALA A 446 10.99 40.03 -14.64
CA ALA A 446 9.74 40.60 -14.14
C ALA A 446 9.55 42.01 -14.70
N PRO A 447 8.45 42.29 -15.41
CA PRO A 447 8.04 43.64 -15.78
C PRO A 447 7.99 44.52 -14.51
N GLN A 448 8.25 45.81 -14.67
CA GLN A 448 8.30 46.74 -13.53
C GLN A 448 7.02 46.75 -12.71
N TRP A 449 5.87 46.47 -13.33
CA TRP A 449 4.58 46.38 -12.63
C TRP A 449 4.51 45.20 -11.64
N VAL A 450 5.15 44.06 -11.96
CA VAL A 450 5.21 42.89 -11.04
C VAL A 450 6.05 43.24 -9.80
N VAL A 451 7.14 43.95 -10.00
CA VAL A 451 8.07 44.34 -8.94
C VAL A 451 7.42 45.34 -7.97
N THR A 452 6.62 46.27 -8.48
CA THR A 452 5.94 47.31 -7.66
C THR A 452 4.58 46.84 -7.10
N PHE A 453 4.04 45.70 -7.60
CA PHE A 453 2.74 45.18 -7.26
C PHE A 453 2.52 45.02 -5.73
N PRO A 454 3.40 44.39 -4.95
CA PRO A 454 3.17 44.21 -3.50
C PRO A 454 3.11 45.50 -2.72
N PHE A 455 3.81 46.55 -3.20
CA PHE A 455 3.88 47.84 -2.54
C PHE A 455 2.71 48.76 -2.97
N HIS A 456 2.39 48.74 -4.25
CA HIS A 456 1.32 49.58 -4.81
C HIS A 456 -0.08 49.13 -4.35
N TYR A 457 -0.31 47.84 -4.27
CA TYR A 457 -1.57 47.22 -3.85
C TYR A 457 -1.49 46.66 -2.43
N SER A 458 -0.68 47.23 -1.55
CA SER A 458 -0.46 46.69 -0.19
C SER A 458 -1.73 46.49 0.64
N THR A 459 -2.68 47.46 0.57
CA THR A 459 -3.96 47.40 1.33
C THR A 459 -4.87 46.25 0.81
N PRO A 460 -5.18 46.17 -0.49
CA PRO A 460 -5.93 45.03 -1.04
C PRO A 460 -5.27 43.68 -0.70
N ILE A 461 -3.95 43.57 -0.84
CA ILE A 461 -3.23 42.30 -0.55
C ILE A 461 -3.40 41.91 0.92
N ARG A 462 -3.32 42.84 1.87
CA ARG A 462 -3.55 42.56 3.31
C ARG A 462 -4.97 42.04 3.55
N ILE A 463 -5.99 42.72 2.97
CA ILE A 463 -7.40 42.33 3.13
C ILE A 463 -7.62 40.93 2.54
N VAL A 464 -7.19 40.69 1.31
CA VAL A 464 -7.31 39.38 0.63
C VAL A 464 -6.58 38.28 1.39
N SER A 465 -5.37 38.55 1.91
CA SER A 465 -4.61 37.57 2.71
C SER A 465 -5.34 37.16 3.99
N ILE A 466 -5.98 38.12 4.68
CA ILE A 466 -6.76 37.84 5.89
C ILE A 466 -8.04 37.04 5.52
N LEU A 467 -8.75 37.44 4.45
CA LEU A 467 -9.94 36.71 4.00
C LEU A 467 -9.61 35.27 3.56
N LEU A 468 -8.49 35.07 2.83
CA LEU A 468 -8.02 33.76 2.46
C LEU A 468 -7.63 32.93 3.69
N GLY A 469 -6.99 33.54 4.70
CA GLY A 469 -6.68 32.87 5.95
C GLY A 469 -7.93 32.38 6.69
N ILE A 470 -8.96 33.25 6.80
CA ILE A 470 -10.23 32.88 7.43
C ILE A 470 -10.95 31.80 6.61
N GLY A 471 -11.02 31.95 5.28
CA GLY A 471 -11.60 30.94 4.39
C GLY A 471 -10.89 29.60 4.49
N SER A 472 -9.56 29.59 4.58
CA SER A 472 -8.79 28.36 4.77
C SER A 472 -9.12 27.68 6.11
N CYS A 473 -9.29 28.44 7.20
CA CYS A 473 -9.70 27.87 8.49
C CYS A 473 -11.09 27.19 8.40
N VAL A 474 -12.02 27.74 7.63
CA VAL A 474 -13.34 27.12 7.41
C VAL A 474 -13.20 25.83 6.59
N VAL A 475 -12.39 25.82 5.53
CA VAL A 475 -12.17 24.60 4.71
C VAL A 475 -11.49 23.50 5.54
N LEU A 476 -10.56 23.85 6.41
CA LEU A 476 -9.83 22.93 7.26
C LEU A 476 -10.71 22.22 8.31
N THR A 477 -11.95 22.67 8.57
CA THR A 477 -12.89 21.91 9.42
C THR A 477 -13.28 20.55 8.82
N ASN A 478 -13.12 20.38 7.50
CA ASN A 478 -13.35 19.12 6.78
C ASN A 478 -12.06 18.31 6.57
N LEU A 479 -11.03 18.58 7.36
CA LEU A 479 -9.77 17.84 7.28
C LEU A 479 -9.98 16.39 7.70
N SER A 480 -9.54 15.44 6.87
CA SER A 480 -9.58 14.02 7.14
C SER A 480 -8.17 13.43 7.16
N PHE A 481 -7.98 12.40 7.96
CA PHE A 481 -6.77 11.60 8.00
C PHE A 481 -7.09 10.16 7.61
N ASP A 482 -6.40 9.66 6.58
CA ASP A 482 -6.47 8.26 6.16
C ASP A 482 -5.47 7.45 6.96
N SER A 483 -5.97 6.65 7.88
CA SER A 483 -5.17 5.78 8.74
C SER A 483 -4.93 4.38 8.17
N ASN A 484 -5.39 4.10 6.93
CA ASN A 484 -5.17 2.80 6.32
C ASN A 484 -3.89 2.80 5.46
N PRO A 485 -2.79 2.11 5.89
CA PRO A 485 -1.55 2.06 5.14
C PRO A 485 -1.68 1.43 3.74
N ILE A 486 -2.69 0.58 3.53
CA ILE A 486 -2.94 -0.05 2.21
C ILE A 486 -3.20 1.01 1.13
N ASN A 487 -3.79 2.16 1.50
CA ASN A 487 -4.06 3.25 0.56
C ASN A 487 -2.82 4.05 0.15
N LEU A 488 -1.68 3.87 0.83
CA LEU A 488 -0.40 4.49 0.46
C LEU A 488 0.31 3.75 -0.67
N ARG A 489 -0.03 2.47 -0.87
CA ARG A 489 0.59 1.57 -1.83
C ARG A 489 0.09 1.82 -3.26
N ASP A 490 0.69 1.15 -4.24
CA ASP A 490 0.20 1.22 -5.62
C ASP A 490 -1.15 0.49 -5.73
N PRO A 491 -2.26 1.20 -6.07
CA PRO A 491 -3.58 0.58 -6.15
C PRO A 491 -3.73 -0.43 -7.29
N LYS A 492 -2.78 -0.45 -8.24
CA LYS A 492 -2.77 -1.36 -9.39
C LYS A 492 -2.03 -2.65 -9.12
N SER A 493 -1.32 -2.74 -7.99
CA SER A 493 -0.60 -3.96 -7.65
C SER A 493 -1.56 -5.09 -7.31
N GLU A 494 -1.14 -6.33 -7.57
CA GLU A 494 -1.96 -7.52 -7.39
C GLU A 494 -2.36 -7.70 -5.93
N SER A 495 -1.39 -7.60 -5.01
CA SER A 495 -1.62 -7.81 -3.59
C SER A 495 -2.58 -6.78 -3.00
N VAL A 496 -2.46 -5.49 -3.38
CA VAL A 496 -3.34 -4.40 -2.91
C VAL A 496 -4.76 -4.55 -3.47
N SER A 497 -4.91 -4.88 -4.75
CA SER A 497 -6.23 -5.08 -5.34
C SER A 497 -6.96 -6.28 -4.73
N THR A 498 -6.22 -7.35 -4.44
CA THR A 498 -6.75 -8.58 -3.85
C THR A 498 -7.17 -8.37 -2.39
N ILE A 499 -6.33 -7.73 -1.57
CA ILE A 499 -6.71 -7.46 -0.18
C ILE A 499 -7.92 -6.52 -0.08
N LYS A 500 -8.01 -5.50 -0.93
CA LYS A 500 -9.18 -4.61 -0.99
C LYS A 500 -10.47 -5.32 -1.38
N GLU A 501 -10.38 -6.38 -2.16
CA GLU A 501 -11.54 -7.23 -2.47
C GLU A 501 -11.91 -8.09 -1.25
N LEU A 502 -10.94 -8.69 -0.57
CA LEU A 502 -11.18 -9.49 0.64
C LEU A 502 -11.80 -8.65 1.77
N LEU A 503 -11.45 -7.37 1.90
CA LEU A 503 -12.02 -6.46 2.90
C LEU A 503 -13.53 -6.23 2.76
N LYS A 504 -14.11 -6.55 1.60
CA LYS A 504 -15.57 -6.50 1.37
C LYS A 504 -16.28 -7.76 1.84
N SER A 505 -15.54 -8.87 1.98
CA SER A 505 -16.10 -10.15 2.44
C SER A 505 -16.28 -10.14 3.95
N LYS A 506 -17.36 -10.72 4.43
CA LYS A 506 -17.57 -10.93 5.87
C LYS A 506 -16.77 -12.11 6.40
N ASN A 507 -16.66 -13.16 5.58
CA ASN A 507 -16.04 -14.43 5.98
C ASN A 507 -14.53 -14.46 5.75
N ASP A 508 -14.05 -13.82 4.66
CA ASP A 508 -12.64 -13.87 4.25
C ASP A 508 -11.87 -12.59 4.57
N SER A 509 -12.47 -11.66 5.33
CA SER A 509 -11.83 -10.37 5.64
C SER A 509 -10.57 -10.56 6.50
N PRO A 510 -9.40 -10.13 6.05
CA PRO A 510 -8.20 -10.15 6.87
C PRO A 510 -8.21 -9.10 8.00
N PHE A 511 -9.24 -8.24 8.05
CA PHE A 511 -9.41 -7.23 9.09
C PHE A 511 -10.19 -7.79 10.29
N ALA A 512 -9.83 -8.99 10.70
CA ALA A 512 -10.28 -9.53 11.98
C ALA A 512 -9.47 -8.95 13.15
N ILE A 513 -10.10 -8.89 14.32
CA ILE A 513 -9.45 -8.53 15.59
C ILE A 513 -9.26 -9.80 16.40
N THR A 514 -8.10 -9.93 17.03
CA THR A 514 -7.77 -11.08 17.89
C THR A 514 -7.63 -10.62 19.34
N ALA A 515 -8.33 -11.30 20.25
CA ALA A 515 -8.12 -11.23 21.68
C ALA A 515 -7.47 -12.52 22.20
N LEU A 516 -6.71 -12.42 23.29
CA LEU A 516 -6.08 -13.56 23.97
C LEU A 516 -6.70 -13.73 25.36
N ALA A 517 -7.06 -14.97 25.70
CA ALA A 517 -7.60 -15.36 27.00
C ALA A 517 -6.72 -16.41 27.69
N ASP A 518 -6.67 -16.40 29.00
CA ASP A 518 -5.84 -17.32 29.79
C ASP A 518 -6.48 -18.72 29.96
N SER A 519 -7.77 -18.86 29.63
CA SER A 519 -8.49 -20.13 29.63
C SER A 519 -9.53 -20.19 28.51
N LEU A 520 -9.95 -21.42 28.15
CA LEU A 520 -10.98 -21.63 27.13
C LEU A 520 -12.34 -21.06 27.58
N ASP A 521 -12.68 -21.21 28.88
CA ASP A 521 -13.91 -20.65 29.42
C ASP A 521 -13.97 -19.12 29.34
N GLU A 522 -12.85 -18.48 29.57
CA GLU A 522 -12.72 -17.03 29.40
C GLU A 522 -12.82 -16.61 27.94
N ALA A 523 -12.17 -17.35 27.04
CA ALA A 523 -12.28 -17.14 25.60
C ALA A 523 -13.74 -17.24 25.14
N ASN A 524 -14.47 -18.27 25.57
CA ASN A 524 -15.86 -18.47 25.19
C ASN A 524 -16.80 -17.37 25.75
N LYS A 525 -16.59 -16.94 26.98
CA LYS A 525 -17.33 -15.81 27.57
C LYS A 525 -17.05 -14.50 26.86
N LEU A 526 -15.80 -14.30 26.41
CA LEU A 526 -15.40 -13.13 25.63
C LEU A 526 -16.04 -13.16 24.26
N ALA A 527 -15.99 -14.30 23.56
CA ALA A 527 -16.62 -14.49 22.26
C ALA A 527 -18.16 -14.24 22.34
N GLU A 528 -18.85 -14.75 23.37
CA GLU A 528 -20.27 -14.48 23.55
C GLU A 528 -20.59 -12.99 23.72
N LYS A 529 -19.75 -12.25 24.44
CA LYS A 529 -19.93 -10.80 24.60
C LYS A 529 -19.65 -10.05 23.29
N MET A 530 -18.60 -10.45 22.55
CA MET A 530 -18.24 -9.84 21.28
C MET A 530 -19.28 -10.10 20.20
N GLY A 531 -19.82 -11.32 20.10
CA GLY A 531 -20.86 -11.68 19.13
C GLY A 531 -22.18 -10.92 19.29
N LYS A 532 -22.42 -10.23 20.44
CA LYS A 532 -23.59 -9.37 20.65
C LYS A 532 -23.42 -7.95 20.11
N LEU A 533 -22.23 -7.58 19.62
CA LEU A 533 -21.94 -6.26 19.08
C LEU A 533 -22.49 -6.12 17.67
N SER A 534 -23.06 -4.97 17.33
CA SER A 534 -23.65 -4.71 16.01
C SER A 534 -22.64 -4.62 14.86
N SER A 535 -21.37 -4.39 15.18
CA SER A 535 -20.27 -4.30 14.21
C SER A 535 -19.54 -5.64 14.02
N VAL A 536 -19.88 -6.66 14.79
CA VAL A 536 -19.27 -7.99 14.77
C VAL A 536 -20.19 -8.95 14.01
N HIS A 537 -19.62 -9.65 13.03
CA HIS A 537 -20.29 -10.72 12.33
C HIS A 537 -20.23 -12.02 13.12
N ASP A 538 -19.02 -12.37 13.55
CA ASP A 538 -18.76 -13.60 14.27
C ASP A 538 -17.59 -13.44 15.25
N ALA A 539 -17.60 -14.21 16.32
CA ALA A 539 -16.53 -14.28 17.30
C ALA A 539 -16.28 -15.76 17.64
N ILE A 540 -15.22 -16.31 17.08
CA ILE A 540 -14.91 -17.73 17.14
C ILE A 540 -13.74 -18.04 18.07
N THR A 541 -13.82 -19.22 18.70
CA THR A 541 -12.82 -19.79 19.59
C THR A 541 -12.55 -21.24 19.20
N LEU A 542 -11.64 -21.91 19.89
CA LEU A 542 -11.41 -23.35 19.68
C LEU A 542 -12.71 -24.17 19.92
N SER A 543 -13.58 -23.76 20.83
CA SER A 543 -14.87 -24.43 21.06
C SER A 543 -15.83 -24.35 19.89
N SER A 544 -15.69 -23.33 19.04
CA SER A 544 -16.56 -23.15 17.86
C SER A 544 -16.36 -24.25 16.81
N PHE A 545 -15.26 -25.01 16.90
CA PHE A 545 -14.99 -26.14 16.02
C PHE A 545 -15.66 -27.44 16.49
N VAL A 546 -16.32 -27.47 17.63
CA VAL A 546 -17.10 -28.63 18.05
C VAL A 546 -18.55 -28.43 17.58
N ALA A 547 -18.99 -29.29 16.69
CA ALA A 547 -20.34 -29.18 16.11
C ALA A 547 -21.42 -29.42 17.17
N GLU A 548 -22.50 -28.66 17.14
CA GLU A 548 -23.66 -28.79 18.00
C GLU A 548 -24.58 -29.91 17.54
N ASN A 549 -25.36 -30.50 18.46
CA ASN A 549 -26.38 -31.52 18.20
C ASN A 549 -25.86 -32.73 17.38
N GLN A 550 -24.62 -33.17 17.69
CA GLN A 550 -23.97 -34.24 16.91
C GLN A 550 -24.78 -35.55 16.93
N GLU A 551 -25.36 -35.96 18.03
CA GLU A 551 -26.13 -37.22 18.15
C GLU A 551 -27.29 -37.27 17.13
N GLU A 552 -28.06 -36.19 17.01
CA GLU A 552 -29.18 -36.08 16.07
C GLU A 552 -28.70 -36.07 14.64
N LYS A 553 -27.65 -35.30 14.35
CA LYS A 553 -27.07 -35.19 13.00
C LYS A 553 -26.40 -36.50 12.56
N LEU A 554 -25.72 -37.20 13.44
CA LEU A 554 -25.12 -38.50 13.15
C LEU A 554 -26.19 -39.55 12.82
N ALA A 555 -27.34 -39.56 13.48
CA ALA A 555 -28.44 -40.44 13.13
C ALA A 555 -28.92 -40.23 11.68
N ILE A 556 -28.99 -38.96 11.22
CA ILE A 556 -29.33 -38.63 9.85
C ILE A 556 -28.24 -39.11 8.88
N LEU A 557 -26.96 -38.92 9.24
CA LEU A 557 -25.85 -39.37 8.41
C LEU A 557 -25.73 -40.88 8.30
N ASP A 558 -26.02 -41.62 9.38
CA ASP A 558 -26.05 -43.07 9.41
C ASP A 558 -27.15 -43.64 8.48
N ASP A 559 -28.33 -43.05 8.49
CA ASP A 559 -29.42 -43.40 7.58
C ASP A 559 -29.00 -43.16 6.13
N LEU A 560 -28.37 -42.01 5.81
CA LEU A 560 -27.83 -41.70 4.49
C LEU A 560 -26.74 -42.69 4.06
N ASN A 561 -25.84 -43.04 4.96
CA ASN A 561 -24.77 -43.99 4.69
C ASN A 561 -25.28 -45.39 4.40
N LEU A 562 -26.35 -45.82 5.07
CA LEU A 562 -27.02 -47.08 4.76
C LEU A 562 -27.60 -47.07 3.31
N MET A 563 -28.12 -45.94 2.84
CA MET A 563 -28.70 -45.80 1.53
C MET A 563 -27.67 -45.63 0.40
N LEU A 564 -26.67 -44.77 0.60
CA LEU A 564 -25.74 -44.32 -0.43
C LEU A 564 -24.32 -44.90 -0.28
N GLY A 565 -23.90 -45.27 0.91
CA GLY A 565 -22.51 -45.61 1.18
C GLY A 565 -21.96 -46.73 0.32
N ASN A 566 -22.76 -47.78 0.05
CA ASN A 566 -22.32 -48.87 -0.80
C ASN A 566 -22.15 -48.46 -2.28
N GLN A 567 -23.01 -47.54 -2.76
CA GLN A 567 -22.92 -47.03 -4.15
C GLN A 567 -21.70 -46.10 -4.30
N LEU A 568 -21.47 -45.24 -3.35
CA LEU A 568 -20.32 -44.34 -3.32
C LEU A 568 -18.98 -45.09 -3.17
N LYS A 569 -18.97 -46.17 -2.38
CA LYS A 569 -17.76 -47.02 -2.21
C LYS A 569 -17.37 -47.74 -3.50
N ASN A 570 -18.36 -48.12 -4.31
CA ASN A 570 -18.17 -48.85 -5.56
C ASN A 570 -18.13 -47.93 -6.81
N PHE A 571 -18.04 -46.62 -6.62
CA PHE A 571 -17.97 -45.67 -7.71
C PHE A 571 -16.60 -45.79 -8.43
N ASP A 572 -16.61 -46.25 -9.70
CA ASP A 572 -15.42 -46.26 -10.54
C ASP A 572 -15.33 -44.96 -11.35
N ALA A 573 -14.31 -44.15 -11.02
CA ALA A 573 -14.08 -42.88 -11.67
C ALA A 573 -13.48 -42.98 -13.09
N THR A 574 -13.37 -44.18 -13.68
CA THR A 574 -12.86 -44.36 -15.03
C THR A 574 -13.97 -44.07 -16.06
N LEU A 575 -13.83 -42.98 -16.83
CA LEU A 575 -14.76 -42.65 -17.91
C LEU A 575 -14.78 -43.75 -18.97
N ASN A 576 -15.98 -44.26 -19.29
CA ASN A 576 -16.16 -45.17 -20.37
C ASN A 576 -16.53 -44.41 -21.65
N ASN A 577 -15.55 -44.24 -22.54
CA ASN A 577 -15.64 -43.34 -23.70
C ASN A 577 -16.38 -43.98 -24.92
N ASP A 578 -17.18 -45.02 -24.73
CA ASP A 578 -17.84 -45.69 -25.83
C ASP A 578 -19.11 -44.96 -26.34
N ASN A 579 -19.10 -44.61 -27.62
CA ASN A 579 -20.27 -44.12 -28.38
C ASN A 579 -20.96 -42.86 -27.90
N GLN A 580 -20.20 -41.84 -27.46
CA GLN A 580 -20.72 -40.53 -26.99
C GLN A 580 -21.68 -39.88 -27.99
N LYS A 581 -21.37 -39.92 -29.30
CA LYS A 581 -22.25 -39.40 -30.36
C LYS A 581 -23.59 -40.13 -30.39
N ALA A 582 -23.58 -41.48 -30.35
CA ALA A 582 -24.79 -42.26 -30.33
C ALA A 582 -25.65 -42.02 -29.09
N ALA A 583 -25.00 -41.85 -27.92
CA ALA A 583 -25.67 -41.47 -26.67
C ALA A 583 -26.40 -40.12 -26.81
N LEU A 584 -25.77 -39.13 -27.41
CA LEU A 584 -26.37 -37.79 -27.59
C LEU A 584 -27.53 -37.81 -28.63
N ILE A 585 -27.40 -38.58 -29.71
CA ILE A 585 -28.48 -38.79 -30.69
C ILE A 585 -29.70 -39.46 -30.03
N LYS A 586 -29.44 -40.54 -29.26
CA LYS A 586 -30.50 -41.23 -28.51
C LYS A 586 -31.20 -40.29 -27.53
N PHE A 587 -30.41 -39.48 -26.81
CA PHE A 587 -30.94 -38.49 -25.88
C PHE A 587 -31.81 -37.44 -26.61
N ASN A 588 -31.38 -36.93 -27.77
CA ASN A 588 -32.16 -36.01 -28.59
C ASN A 588 -33.53 -36.61 -29.01
N ASP A 589 -33.56 -37.91 -29.39
CA ASP A 589 -34.79 -38.60 -29.75
C ASP A 589 -35.73 -38.77 -28.54
N GLU A 590 -35.17 -39.07 -27.35
CA GLU A 590 -35.96 -39.15 -26.12
C GLU A 590 -36.47 -37.76 -25.67
N LEU A 591 -35.69 -36.66 -25.87
CA LEU A 591 -36.19 -35.30 -25.64
C LEU A 591 -37.37 -34.97 -26.57
N LYS A 592 -37.29 -35.30 -27.87
CA LYS A 592 -38.41 -35.11 -28.82
C LYS A 592 -39.65 -35.84 -28.37
N LYS A 593 -39.51 -37.08 -27.89
CA LYS A 593 -40.61 -37.89 -27.38
C LYS A 593 -41.19 -37.26 -26.09
N ALA A 594 -40.35 -36.85 -25.14
CA ALA A 594 -40.78 -36.19 -23.90
C ALA A 594 -41.53 -34.87 -24.17
N ILE A 595 -41.10 -34.10 -25.20
CA ILE A 595 -41.76 -32.88 -25.64
C ILE A 595 -43.14 -33.21 -26.27
N ALA A 596 -43.20 -34.23 -27.15
CA ALA A 596 -44.45 -34.65 -27.82
C ALA A 596 -45.48 -35.19 -26.83
N GLU A 597 -45.04 -35.96 -25.85
CA GLU A 597 -45.87 -36.55 -24.78
C GLU A 597 -46.16 -35.58 -23.63
N LYS A 598 -45.60 -34.38 -23.64
CA LYS A 598 -45.69 -33.35 -22.57
C LYS A 598 -45.31 -33.94 -21.20
N SER A 599 -44.11 -34.44 -21.09
CA SER A 599 -43.61 -35.04 -19.85
C SER A 599 -43.93 -34.15 -18.62
N PRO A 600 -44.49 -34.67 -17.55
CA PRO A 600 -44.80 -33.90 -16.34
C PRO A 600 -43.53 -33.56 -15.54
N ASN A 601 -42.43 -34.23 -15.83
CA ASN A 601 -41.21 -34.21 -15.00
C ASN A 601 -40.23 -33.08 -15.31
N ALA A 602 -40.53 -32.23 -16.30
CA ALA A 602 -39.72 -31.04 -16.61
C ALA A 602 -40.56 -29.98 -17.35
N PRO A 603 -40.28 -28.69 -17.22
CA PRO A 603 -40.94 -27.63 -17.96
C PRO A 603 -40.75 -27.80 -19.47
N LEU A 604 -41.83 -27.69 -20.24
CA LEU A 604 -41.78 -27.85 -21.69
C LEU A 604 -40.81 -26.90 -22.37
N ALA A 605 -40.71 -25.67 -21.86
CA ALA A 605 -39.77 -24.67 -22.37
C ALA A 605 -38.31 -25.13 -22.22
N THR A 606 -37.93 -25.67 -21.05
CA THR A 606 -36.60 -26.22 -20.79
C THR A 606 -36.27 -27.38 -21.73
N LEU A 607 -37.23 -28.31 -21.93
CA LEU A 607 -37.02 -29.45 -22.84
C LEU A 607 -36.82 -28.99 -24.28
N GLN A 608 -37.63 -28.01 -24.75
CA GLN A 608 -37.52 -27.46 -26.11
C GLN A 608 -36.20 -26.74 -26.33
N GLN A 609 -35.77 -25.94 -25.36
CA GLN A 609 -34.49 -25.21 -25.41
C GLN A 609 -33.32 -26.19 -25.45
N LEU A 610 -33.28 -27.15 -24.54
CA LEU A 610 -32.21 -28.17 -24.48
C LEU A 610 -32.16 -28.97 -25.78
N GLN A 611 -33.32 -29.39 -26.33
CA GLN A 611 -33.39 -30.13 -27.59
C GLN A 611 -32.82 -29.32 -28.76
N GLN A 612 -33.11 -28.03 -28.86
CA GLN A 612 -32.54 -27.14 -29.87
C GLN A 612 -31.02 -27.04 -29.76
N HIS A 613 -30.49 -26.91 -28.53
CA HIS A 613 -29.03 -26.81 -28.28
C HIS A 613 -28.34 -28.16 -28.55
N VAL A 614 -28.96 -29.29 -28.24
CA VAL A 614 -28.43 -30.62 -28.58
C VAL A 614 -28.33 -30.78 -30.09
N GLU A 615 -29.35 -30.39 -30.87
CA GLU A 615 -29.32 -30.44 -32.34
C GLU A 615 -28.25 -29.49 -32.91
N ALA A 616 -28.16 -28.28 -32.38
CA ALA A 616 -27.11 -27.32 -32.77
C ALA A 616 -25.72 -27.87 -32.51
N PHE A 617 -25.49 -28.47 -31.33
CA PHE A 617 -24.21 -29.07 -30.96
C PHE A 617 -23.85 -30.24 -31.89
N LEU A 618 -24.78 -31.17 -32.17
CA LEU A 618 -24.57 -32.28 -33.11
C LEU A 618 -24.15 -31.76 -34.49
N ALA A 619 -24.87 -30.75 -35.01
CA ALA A 619 -24.56 -30.13 -36.30
C ALA A 619 -23.22 -29.40 -36.35
N GLN A 620 -22.79 -28.79 -35.23
CA GLN A 620 -21.52 -28.13 -35.12
C GLN A 620 -20.36 -29.12 -34.95
N ALA A 621 -20.54 -30.12 -34.08
CA ALA A 621 -19.52 -31.15 -33.82
C ALA A 621 -19.20 -31.95 -35.09
N ASP A 622 -20.20 -32.29 -35.90
CA ASP A 622 -20.00 -33.02 -37.17
C ASP A 622 -19.26 -32.19 -38.24
N LYS A 623 -19.23 -30.86 -38.10
CA LYS A 623 -18.48 -29.95 -38.98
C LYS A 623 -17.08 -29.63 -38.43
N SER A 624 -16.77 -30.03 -37.19
CA SER A 624 -15.46 -29.80 -36.56
C SER A 624 -14.38 -30.61 -37.28
N PRO A 625 -13.12 -30.10 -37.32
CA PRO A 625 -11.97 -30.88 -37.81
C PRO A 625 -11.73 -32.17 -37.04
N ASP A 626 -12.11 -32.22 -35.78
CA ASP A 626 -12.10 -33.39 -34.91
C ASP A 626 -13.43 -33.54 -34.17
N PRO A 627 -14.40 -34.23 -34.75
CA PRO A 627 -15.69 -34.46 -34.11
C PRO A 627 -15.60 -35.25 -32.79
N ALA A 628 -14.65 -36.21 -32.70
CA ALA A 628 -14.50 -37.03 -31.51
C ALA A 628 -14.04 -36.20 -30.31
N ALA A 629 -13.16 -35.26 -30.53
CA ALA A 629 -12.71 -34.34 -29.49
C ALA A 629 -13.84 -33.47 -28.93
N SER A 630 -14.79 -33.05 -29.77
CA SER A 630 -15.97 -32.28 -29.34
C SER A 630 -16.87 -33.07 -28.39
N TYR A 631 -17.13 -34.35 -28.69
CA TYR A 631 -17.95 -35.22 -27.83
C TYR A 631 -17.20 -35.57 -26.52
N THR A 632 -15.92 -35.85 -26.61
CA THR A 632 -15.07 -36.10 -25.43
C THR A 632 -15.03 -34.87 -24.51
N GLN A 633 -14.98 -33.67 -25.09
CA GLN A 633 -15.00 -32.44 -24.30
C GLN A 633 -16.36 -32.24 -23.61
N LEU A 634 -17.48 -32.58 -24.28
CA LEU A 634 -18.80 -32.53 -23.64
C LEU A 634 -18.90 -33.51 -22.48
N GLU A 635 -18.39 -34.71 -22.62
CA GLU A 635 -18.37 -35.71 -21.56
C GLU A 635 -17.51 -35.23 -20.38
N LYS A 636 -16.31 -34.73 -20.68
CA LYS A 636 -15.42 -34.17 -19.66
C LYS A 636 -16.08 -33.00 -18.92
N ASN A 637 -16.68 -32.06 -19.65
CA ASN A 637 -17.36 -30.92 -19.03
C ASN A 637 -18.53 -31.34 -18.15
N SER A 638 -19.26 -32.40 -18.56
CA SER A 638 -20.44 -32.86 -17.81
C SER A 638 -20.13 -33.73 -16.60
N LEU A 639 -19.05 -34.48 -16.64
CA LEU A 639 -18.79 -35.54 -15.66
C LEU A 639 -17.48 -35.41 -14.85
N SER A 640 -16.48 -34.65 -15.31
CA SER A 640 -15.13 -34.66 -14.68
C SER A 640 -15.11 -34.30 -13.21
N LEU A 641 -16.04 -33.47 -12.73
CA LEU A 641 -16.12 -33.04 -11.34
C LEU A 641 -16.93 -33.98 -10.43
N LEU A 642 -17.71 -34.91 -11.02
CA LEU A 642 -18.55 -35.84 -10.26
C LEU A 642 -17.75 -36.74 -9.32
N PRO A 643 -16.59 -37.35 -9.70
CA PRO A 643 -15.81 -38.20 -8.81
C PRO A 643 -15.36 -37.47 -7.56
N PHE A 644 -14.92 -36.22 -7.71
CA PHE A 644 -14.49 -35.39 -6.58
C PHE A 644 -15.63 -35.12 -5.60
N THR A 645 -16.82 -34.79 -6.12
CA THR A 645 -18.02 -34.56 -5.29
C THR A 645 -18.45 -35.84 -4.59
N MET A 646 -18.41 -37.00 -5.28
CA MET A 646 -18.76 -38.29 -4.70
C MET A 646 -17.79 -38.72 -3.60
N GLU A 647 -16.49 -38.50 -3.79
CA GLU A 647 -15.49 -38.82 -2.78
C GLU A 647 -15.62 -37.95 -1.53
N ARG A 648 -15.87 -36.65 -1.69
CA ARG A 648 -16.15 -35.75 -0.57
C ARG A 648 -17.40 -36.16 0.19
N LEU A 649 -18.48 -36.46 -0.53
CA LEU A 649 -19.72 -36.94 0.07
C LEU A 649 -19.48 -38.27 0.83
N ARG A 650 -18.75 -39.22 0.22
CA ARG A 650 -18.39 -40.49 0.83
C ARG A 650 -17.62 -40.29 2.15
N THR A 651 -16.65 -39.39 2.14
CA THR A 651 -15.85 -39.06 3.33
C THR A 651 -16.72 -38.45 4.43
N SER A 652 -17.59 -37.50 4.07
CA SER A 652 -18.49 -36.83 5.04
C SER A 652 -19.54 -37.76 5.64
N LEU A 653 -19.96 -38.81 4.94
CA LEU A 653 -20.86 -39.83 5.49
C LEU A 653 -20.17 -40.79 6.48
N THR A 654 -18.87 -40.71 6.65
CA THR A 654 -18.12 -41.48 7.66
C THR A 654 -17.82 -40.65 8.94
N ALA A 655 -18.55 -39.56 9.15
CA ALA A 655 -18.41 -38.73 10.34
C ALA A 655 -18.66 -39.54 11.61
N SER A 656 -17.98 -39.20 12.68
CA SER A 656 -18.14 -39.78 14.02
C SER A 656 -18.30 -38.67 15.02
N GLU A 657 -18.80 -38.99 16.17
CA GLU A 657 -18.81 -38.06 17.31
C GLU A 657 -17.39 -37.67 17.70
N PHE A 658 -17.17 -36.41 18.00
CA PHE A 658 -15.88 -35.86 18.39
C PHE A 658 -16.03 -34.75 19.44
N ASP A 659 -14.99 -34.57 20.23
CA ASP A 659 -14.89 -33.49 21.21
C ASP A 659 -13.66 -32.60 20.92
N LEU A 660 -13.40 -31.65 21.83
CA LEU A 660 -12.25 -30.74 21.73
C LEU A 660 -10.88 -31.47 21.68
N ASN A 661 -10.76 -32.66 22.23
CA ASN A 661 -9.51 -33.41 22.26
C ASN A 661 -9.24 -34.14 20.93
N ASP A 662 -10.30 -34.35 20.17
CA ASP A 662 -10.21 -35.01 18.85
C ASP A 662 -9.80 -34.03 17.73
N ILE A 663 -9.85 -32.72 18.00
CA ILE A 663 -9.41 -31.71 17.03
C ILE A 663 -7.91 -31.89 16.79
N PRO A 664 -7.48 -32.07 15.52
CA PRO A 664 -6.07 -32.26 15.19
C PRO A 664 -5.19 -31.14 15.71
N THR A 665 -3.97 -31.51 16.13
CA THR A 665 -3.03 -30.57 16.75
C THR A 665 -2.60 -29.46 15.82
N ASP A 666 -2.55 -29.70 14.49
CA ASP A 666 -2.28 -28.70 13.46
C ASP A 666 -3.37 -27.60 13.42
N ILE A 667 -4.64 -27.97 13.65
CA ILE A 667 -5.74 -26.98 13.77
C ILE A 667 -5.71 -26.32 15.14
N ALA A 668 -5.60 -27.13 16.21
CA ALA A 668 -5.65 -26.62 17.57
C ALA A 668 -4.51 -25.65 17.91
N SER A 669 -3.33 -25.80 17.30
CA SER A 669 -2.18 -24.89 17.48
C SER A 669 -2.43 -23.46 17.03
N HIS A 670 -3.31 -23.24 16.05
CA HIS A 670 -3.74 -21.88 15.64
C HIS A 670 -4.69 -21.21 16.64
N TRP A 671 -5.26 -21.96 17.60
CA TRP A 671 -6.27 -21.48 18.56
C TRP A 671 -5.83 -21.58 20.03
N ARG A 672 -4.88 -22.46 20.32
CA ARG A 672 -4.26 -22.63 21.63
C ARG A 672 -2.76 -22.59 21.49
N SER A 673 -2.15 -21.57 22.06
CA SER A 673 -0.69 -21.39 22.02
C SER A 673 0.03 -22.45 22.88
N ALA A 674 1.32 -22.65 22.61
CA ALA A 674 2.18 -23.51 23.42
C ALA A 674 2.25 -23.07 24.89
N ASN A 675 2.04 -21.78 25.18
CA ASN A 675 2.00 -21.20 26.52
C ASN A 675 0.62 -21.27 27.20
N GLY A 676 -0.36 -21.91 26.55
CA GLY A 676 -1.70 -22.12 27.11
C GLY A 676 -2.68 -20.95 26.93
N LEU A 677 -2.34 -19.95 26.14
CA LEU A 677 -3.26 -18.87 25.76
C LEU A 677 -4.24 -19.34 24.69
N TYR A 678 -5.48 -18.87 24.76
CA TYR A 678 -6.54 -19.18 23.80
C TYR A 678 -6.86 -17.95 22.96
N ARG A 679 -7.03 -18.15 21.65
CA ARG A 679 -7.41 -17.12 20.68
C ARG A 679 -8.92 -16.94 20.64
N VAL A 680 -9.36 -15.70 20.59
CA VAL A 680 -10.71 -15.29 20.18
C VAL A 680 -10.54 -14.47 18.91
N LEU A 681 -11.05 -14.94 17.78
CA LEU A 681 -11.01 -14.24 16.49
C LEU A 681 -12.37 -13.57 16.25
N ILE A 682 -12.35 -12.27 16.02
CA ILE A 682 -13.54 -11.43 15.92
C ILE A 682 -13.59 -10.85 14.51
N SER A 683 -14.60 -11.25 13.74
CA SER A 683 -14.78 -10.84 12.33
C SER A 683 -15.76 -9.67 12.22
N PRO A 684 -15.51 -8.71 11.28
CA PRO A 684 -16.37 -7.55 11.11
C PRO A 684 -17.64 -7.87 10.30
N GLU A 685 -18.76 -7.20 10.62
CA GLU A 685 -20.03 -7.33 9.88
C GLU A 685 -20.05 -6.51 8.59
N LYS A 686 -19.35 -5.36 8.56
CA LYS A 686 -19.41 -4.38 7.47
C LYS A 686 -18.12 -4.32 6.67
N ASP A 687 -18.20 -3.77 5.44
CA ASP A 687 -17.04 -3.50 4.58
C ASP A 687 -16.00 -2.64 5.31
N GLN A 688 -14.79 -3.16 5.46
CA GLN A 688 -13.68 -2.53 6.17
C GLN A 688 -12.83 -1.60 5.29
N ASN A 689 -13.19 -1.42 4.02
CA ASN A 689 -12.62 -0.33 3.21
C ASN A 689 -13.17 1.04 3.62
N ASP A 690 -14.31 1.09 4.30
CA ASP A 690 -14.91 2.31 4.85
C ASP A 690 -14.29 2.64 6.21
N PRO A 691 -13.63 3.80 6.38
CA PRO A 691 -12.99 4.19 7.63
C PRO A 691 -13.95 4.32 8.82
N ASP A 692 -15.21 4.69 8.57
CA ASP A 692 -16.21 4.83 9.65
C ASP A 692 -16.66 3.46 10.17
N ASN A 693 -16.82 2.49 9.27
CA ASN A 693 -17.10 1.09 9.66
C ASN A 693 -15.94 0.50 10.47
N GLN A 694 -14.70 0.74 10.03
CA GLN A 694 -13.51 0.27 10.74
C GLN A 694 -13.43 0.88 12.14
N ARG A 695 -13.65 2.20 12.26
CA ARG A 695 -13.64 2.89 13.56
C ARG A 695 -14.75 2.40 14.49
N GLU A 696 -15.94 2.17 13.97
CA GLU A 696 -17.06 1.60 14.74
C GLU A 696 -16.69 0.23 15.28
N PHE A 697 -16.17 -0.65 14.45
CA PHE A 697 -15.75 -2.00 14.80
C PHE A 697 -14.68 -2.02 15.90
N VAL A 698 -13.59 -1.27 15.70
CA VAL A 698 -12.49 -1.16 16.67
C VAL A 698 -13.01 -0.63 18.01
N ASN A 699 -13.78 0.47 18.02
CA ASN A 699 -14.26 1.09 19.26
C ASN A 699 -15.22 0.19 20.02
N GLN A 700 -16.11 -0.53 19.34
CA GLN A 700 -17.04 -1.46 19.99
C GLN A 700 -16.28 -2.64 20.63
N VAL A 701 -15.33 -3.24 19.92
CA VAL A 701 -14.51 -4.36 20.43
C VAL A 701 -13.65 -3.89 21.61
N GLN A 702 -12.95 -2.77 21.49
CA GLN A 702 -12.11 -2.24 22.57
C GLN A 702 -12.90 -1.78 23.81
N SER A 703 -14.19 -1.50 23.67
CA SER A 703 -15.05 -1.20 24.83
C SER A 703 -15.26 -2.40 25.75
N ILE A 704 -15.07 -3.63 25.24
CA ILE A 704 -15.19 -4.88 26.00
C ILE A 704 -13.81 -5.37 26.45
N GLU A 705 -12.83 -5.40 25.52
CA GLU A 705 -11.46 -5.84 25.78
C GLU A 705 -10.46 -4.89 25.13
N SER A 706 -9.62 -4.27 25.93
CA SER A 706 -8.63 -3.29 25.47
C SER A 706 -7.35 -3.92 24.90
N ASN A 707 -7.02 -5.15 25.36
CA ASN A 707 -5.80 -5.85 24.97
C ASN A 707 -6.04 -6.73 23.74
N VAL A 708 -6.37 -6.10 22.63
CA VAL A 708 -6.64 -6.75 21.36
C VAL A 708 -5.60 -6.38 20.30
N SER A 709 -5.46 -7.25 19.29
CA SER A 709 -4.51 -7.10 18.18
C SER A 709 -5.21 -7.30 16.84
N GLY A 710 -4.55 -6.93 15.76
CA GLY A 710 -5.03 -7.08 14.40
C GLY A 710 -4.89 -5.80 13.59
N LEU A 711 -4.97 -5.93 12.27
CA LEU A 711 -4.78 -4.81 11.33
C LEU A 711 -5.71 -3.61 11.61
N PRO A 712 -7.01 -3.77 11.94
CA PRO A 712 -7.86 -2.62 12.26
C PRO A 712 -7.37 -1.82 13.49
N ILE A 713 -6.89 -2.52 14.51
CA ILE A 713 -6.33 -1.91 15.73
C ILE A 713 -5.04 -1.15 15.39
N ALA A 714 -4.13 -1.81 14.65
CA ALA A 714 -2.86 -1.20 14.25
C ALA A 714 -3.07 0.04 13.38
N ASN A 715 -4.02 0.01 12.45
CA ASN A 715 -4.34 1.15 11.59
C ASN A 715 -4.86 2.34 12.39
N GLN A 716 -5.83 2.13 13.28
CA GLN A 716 -6.42 3.21 14.08
C GLN A 716 -5.40 3.76 15.08
N ALA A 717 -4.80 2.90 15.91
CA ALA A 717 -3.86 3.34 16.93
C ALA A 717 -2.58 3.92 16.32
N GLY A 718 -2.10 3.37 15.20
CA GLY A 718 -0.99 3.92 14.42
C GLY A 718 -1.31 5.30 13.86
N GLY A 719 -2.52 5.48 13.31
CA GLY A 719 -3.00 6.77 12.83
C GLY A 719 -3.05 7.82 13.94
N ASP A 720 -3.58 7.48 15.10
CA ASP A 720 -3.65 8.37 16.27
C ASP A 720 -2.25 8.74 16.78
N ALA A 721 -1.33 7.78 16.83
CA ALA A 721 0.07 8.02 17.22
C ALA A 721 0.78 8.98 16.24
N VAL A 722 0.56 8.79 14.93
CA VAL A 722 1.13 9.67 13.90
C VAL A 722 0.55 11.06 13.95
N VAL A 723 -0.76 11.22 14.11
CA VAL A 723 -1.39 12.54 14.28
C VAL A 723 -0.85 13.22 15.54
N GLY A 724 -0.71 12.49 16.66
CA GLY A 724 -0.12 12.99 17.90
C GLY A 724 1.33 13.45 17.72
N ALA A 725 2.16 12.62 17.09
CA ALA A 725 3.54 12.93 16.75
C ALA A 725 3.68 14.18 15.87
N PHE A 726 2.77 14.31 14.91
CA PHE A 726 2.70 15.46 14.02
C PHE A 726 2.35 16.77 14.75
N VAL A 727 1.31 16.76 15.60
CA VAL A 727 0.92 17.93 16.40
C VAL A 727 2.06 18.35 17.32
N GLN A 728 2.74 17.38 17.94
CA GLN A 728 3.92 17.62 18.78
C GLN A 728 5.08 18.23 17.98
N ALA A 729 5.40 17.65 16.81
CA ALA A 729 6.49 18.14 15.95
C ALA A 729 6.19 19.55 15.41
N PHE A 730 4.96 19.79 14.93
CA PHE A 730 4.56 21.11 14.45
C PHE A 730 4.60 22.18 15.56
N GLY A 731 4.06 21.86 16.75
CA GLY A 731 4.05 22.76 17.91
C GLY A 731 5.45 23.07 18.43
N SER A 732 6.33 22.06 18.52
CA SER A 732 7.72 22.22 18.95
C SER A 732 8.54 23.00 17.92
N ALA A 733 8.45 22.67 16.63
CA ALA A 733 9.09 23.41 15.54
C ALA A 733 8.67 24.89 15.56
N PHE A 734 7.36 25.16 15.60
CA PHE A 734 6.82 26.52 15.65
C PHE A 734 7.35 27.30 16.85
N THR A 735 7.36 26.69 18.03
CA THR A 735 7.83 27.32 19.28
C THR A 735 9.32 27.61 19.21
N VAL A 736 10.16 26.63 18.86
CA VAL A 736 11.61 26.79 18.83
C VAL A 736 12.04 27.80 17.77
N ILE A 737 11.45 27.73 16.57
CA ILE A 737 11.73 28.69 15.49
C ILE A 737 11.28 30.11 15.89
N SER A 738 10.11 30.24 16.52
CA SER A 738 9.62 31.55 16.99
C SER A 738 10.57 32.16 18.06
N LEU A 739 11.01 31.35 19.00
CA LEU A 739 11.97 31.79 20.03
C LEU A 739 13.32 32.17 19.40
N LEU A 740 13.83 31.41 18.44
CA LEU A 740 15.06 31.70 17.72
C LEU A 740 14.96 33.05 16.98
N LEU A 741 13.86 33.25 16.23
CA LEU A 741 13.66 34.52 15.53
C LEU A 741 13.51 35.72 16.49
N TRP A 742 12.81 35.50 17.60
CA TRP A 742 12.70 36.55 18.64
C TRP A 742 14.08 36.90 19.24
N ALA A 743 14.90 35.89 19.51
CA ALA A 743 16.27 36.11 20.05
C ALA A 743 17.15 36.89 19.06
N ILE A 744 17.00 36.66 17.75
CA ILE A 744 17.77 37.29 16.67
C ILE A 744 17.30 38.72 16.42
N TYR A 745 16.00 38.89 16.17
CA TYR A 745 15.46 40.20 15.82
C TYR A 745 15.18 41.09 17.01
N ARG A 746 15.03 40.52 18.21
CA ARG A 746 14.68 41.21 19.46
C ARG A 746 13.51 42.21 19.31
N ASN A 747 12.63 41.94 18.35
CA ASN A 747 11.51 42.79 18.03
C ASN A 747 10.33 41.89 17.53
N PHE A 748 9.27 41.91 18.32
CA PHE A 748 8.06 41.06 18.03
C PHE A 748 7.47 41.36 16.66
N LYS A 749 7.46 42.63 16.22
CA LYS A 749 6.92 43.04 14.91
C LYS A 749 7.70 42.41 13.76
N HIS A 750 9.05 42.33 13.86
CA HIS A 750 9.86 41.72 12.83
C HIS A 750 9.70 40.19 12.80
N MET A 751 9.62 39.57 13.98
CA MET A 751 9.31 38.15 14.10
C MET A 751 7.95 37.81 13.45
N SER A 752 6.89 38.56 13.81
CA SER A 752 5.55 38.35 13.25
C SER A 752 5.49 38.54 11.73
N LEU A 753 6.26 39.49 11.17
CA LEU A 753 6.37 39.70 9.72
C LEU A 753 6.99 38.51 8.99
N VAL A 754 7.86 37.74 9.64
CA VAL A 754 8.44 36.52 9.07
C VAL A 754 7.48 35.34 9.20
N ILE A 755 6.85 35.19 10.37
CA ILE A 755 6.00 34.03 10.70
C ILE A 755 4.61 34.09 10.04
N ALA A 756 3.95 35.27 10.01
CA ALA A 756 2.57 35.38 9.53
C ALA A 756 2.35 34.93 8.07
N PRO A 757 3.22 35.29 7.09
CA PRO A 757 3.11 34.79 5.73
C PRO A 757 3.28 33.27 5.63
N LEU A 758 4.11 32.70 6.52
CA LEU A 758 4.36 31.26 6.57
C LEU A 758 3.15 30.49 7.12
N LEU A 759 2.52 31.00 8.19
CA LEU A 759 1.26 30.44 8.69
C LEU A 759 0.15 30.52 7.65
N LEU A 760 0.06 31.64 6.93
CA LEU A 760 -0.91 31.76 5.83
C LEU A 760 -0.62 30.72 4.74
N ALA A 761 0.65 30.52 4.36
CA ALA A 761 1.02 29.50 3.38
C ALA A 761 0.67 28.09 3.87
N ALA A 762 0.87 27.77 5.14
CA ALA A 762 0.48 26.49 5.72
C ALA A 762 -1.05 26.28 5.71
N LEU A 763 -1.82 27.31 6.08
CA LEU A 763 -3.29 27.29 6.01
C LEU A 763 -3.79 27.10 4.57
N LEU A 764 -3.23 27.82 3.61
CA LEU A 764 -3.57 27.67 2.19
C LEU A 764 -3.21 26.28 1.65
N THR A 765 -2.07 25.75 2.08
CA THR A 765 -1.63 24.39 1.70
C THR A 765 -2.61 23.33 2.19
N GLY A 766 -2.94 23.37 3.48
CA GLY A 766 -3.91 22.44 4.06
C GLY A 766 -5.31 22.58 3.44
N ALA A 767 -5.79 23.82 3.24
CA ALA A 767 -7.08 24.06 2.60
C ALA A 767 -7.10 23.55 1.13
N THR A 768 -6.03 23.78 0.38
CA THR A 768 -5.92 23.27 -1.01
C THR A 768 -5.89 21.75 -1.02
N ASN A 769 -5.21 21.11 -0.06
CA ASN A 769 -5.17 19.67 0.07
C ASN A 769 -6.57 19.07 0.30
N VAL A 770 -7.38 19.71 1.18
CA VAL A 770 -8.78 19.33 1.42
C VAL A 770 -9.62 19.52 0.15
N LEU A 771 -9.46 20.64 -0.57
CA LEU A 771 -10.21 20.93 -1.80
C LEU A 771 -9.85 19.99 -2.98
N LEU A 772 -8.68 19.34 -2.93
CA LEU A 772 -8.25 18.35 -3.92
C LEU A 772 -8.64 16.92 -3.53
N ASP A 773 -9.46 16.73 -2.49
CA ASP A 773 -9.83 15.44 -1.95
C ASP A 773 -8.62 14.53 -1.67
N ASN A 774 -7.50 15.12 -1.22
CA ASN A 774 -6.29 14.40 -0.86
C ASN A 774 -6.18 14.34 0.67
N PRO A 775 -6.61 13.24 1.33
CA PRO A 775 -6.57 13.15 2.79
C PRO A 775 -5.13 13.20 3.31
N PHE A 776 -4.94 13.72 4.52
CA PHE A 776 -3.68 13.54 5.21
C PHE A 776 -3.46 12.05 5.51
N ASN A 777 -2.23 11.58 5.44
CA ASN A 777 -1.85 10.19 5.63
C ASN A 777 -0.46 10.10 6.26
N PHE A 778 -0.01 8.89 6.58
CA PHE A 778 1.29 8.63 7.21
C PHE A 778 2.49 9.25 6.47
N ALA A 779 2.43 9.36 5.14
CA ALA A 779 3.54 9.89 4.34
C ALA A 779 3.47 11.41 4.18
N ASN A 780 2.31 11.98 3.82
CA ASN A 780 2.22 13.40 3.46
C ASN A 780 2.11 14.33 4.67
N VAL A 781 1.69 13.84 5.84
CA VAL A 781 1.56 14.64 7.06
C VAL A 781 2.88 15.30 7.48
N ILE A 782 4.01 14.70 7.10
CA ILE A 782 5.37 15.21 7.34
C ILE A 782 5.59 16.58 6.70
N ALA A 783 4.87 16.88 5.61
CA ALA A 783 5.09 18.08 4.81
C ALA A 783 4.88 19.39 5.58
N LEU A 784 3.90 19.47 6.49
CA LEU A 784 3.57 20.74 7.16
C LEU A 784 4.66 21.24 8.14
N PRO A 785 5.25 20.42 9.04
CA PRO A 785 6.40 20.87 9.86
C PRO A 785 7.62 21.18 9.00
N LEU A 786 7.84 20.43 7.92
CA LEU A 786 8.94 20.72 7.00
C LEU A 786 8.76 22.06 6.31
N LEU A 787 7.54 22.42 5.90
CA LEU A 787 7.24 23.71 5.30
C LEU A 787 7.49 24.87 6.25
N LEU A 788 7.28 24.68 7.57
CA LEU A 788 7.69 25.68 8.57
C LEU A 788 9.20 25.92 8.56
N GLY A 789 10.00 24.85 8.53
CA GLY A 789 11.46 24.94 8.49
C GLY A 789 11.99 25.58 7.21
N MET A 790 11.60 25.02 6.05
CA MET A 790 12.07 25.45 4.73
C MET A 790 11.49 26.77 4.26
N GLY A 791 10.21 27.02 4.59
CA GLY A 791 9.48 28.18 4.11
C GLY A 791 9.96 29.50 4.72
N ILE A 792 10.56 29.42 5.91
CA ILE A 792 11.07 30.57 6.62
C ILE A 792 12.29 31.20 5.94
N ASP A 793 13.05 30.39 5.17
CA ASP A 793 14.29 30.79 4.52
C ASP A 793 14.09 31.98 3.57
N SER A 794 13.07 31.88 2.72
CA SER A 794 12.69 32.96 1.80
C SER A 794 12.31 34.24 2.55
N SER A 795 11.57 34.10 3.65
CA SER A 795 11.15 35.25 4.49
C SER A 795 12.33 35.87 5.24
N ILE A 796 13.28 35.08 5.75
CA ILE A 796 14.51 35.56 6.41
C ILE A 796 15.37 36.34 5.41
N LEU A 797 15.60 35.79 4.21
CA LEU A 797 16.43 36.44 3.18
C LEU A 797 15.82 37.79 2.75
N ILE A 798 14.50 37.87 2.58
CA ILE A 798 13.79 39.11 2.24
C ILE A 798 13.87 40.10 3.40
N MET A 799 13.62 39.66 4.65
CA MET A 799 13.66 40.51 5.82
C MET A 799 15.08 41.04 6.10
N HIS A 800 16.11 40.22 5.97
CA HIS A 800 17.51 40.62 6.11
C HIS A 800 17.84 41.74 5.11
N ARG A 801 17.41 41.63 3.85
CA ARG A 801 17.61 42.68 2.85
C ARG A 801 16.84 43.95 3.16
N LEU A 802 15.60 43.85 3.59
CA LEU A 802 14.78 45.03 3.98
C LEU A 802 15.33 45.79 5.16
N HIS A 803 16.10 45.14 6.06
CA HIS A 803 16.55 45.77 7.31
C HIS A 803 18.02 46.17 7.31
N PHE A 804 18.90 45.42 6.68
CA PHE A 804 20.35 45.57 6.79
C PHE A 804 21.06 46.15 5.56
N ASN A 805 20.45 46.11 4.37
CA ASN A 805 21.07 46.55 3.11
C ASN A 805 20.37 47.77 2.47
N VAL A 806 20.27 48.88 3.22
CA VAL A 806 19.56 50.10 2.82
C VAL A 806 20.29 50.94 1.75
N HIS A 807 21.46 50.56 1.27
CA HIS A 807 22.33 51.41 0.46
C HIS A 807 22.62 50.96 -0.96
N GLU A 808 21.91 49.98 -1.50
CA GLU A 808 22.01 49.64 -2.93
C GLU A 808 20.72 50.14 -3.63
N ASP A 809 20.89 50.98 -4.64
CA ASP A 809 19.82 51.61 -5.48
C ASP A 809 19.01 50.61 -6.33
N GLU A 810 18.90 49.36 -5.91
CA GLU A 810 18.17 48.32 -6.62
C GLU A 810 16.82 48.02 -5.94
N ASN A 811 15.75 48.02 -6.73
CA ASN A 811 14.44 47.55 -6.29
C ASN A 811 14.57 46.12 -5.71
N LEU A 812 13.91 45.85 -4.57
CA LEU A 812 13.94 44.62 -3.84
C LEU A 812 13.82 43.37 -4.73
N LEU A 813 12.83 43.37 -5.63
CA LEU A 813 12.53 42.25 -6.52
C LEU A 813 13.47 42.11 -7.75
N HIS A 814 14.32 43.10 -8.05
CA HIS A 814 15.39 43.02 -9.05
C HIS A 814 16.71 42.55 -8.49
N SER A 815 16.80 42.34 -7.19
CA SER A 815 18.04 41.98 -6.52
C SER A 815 18.50 40.56 -6.81
N SER A 816 19.80 40.30 -6.64
CA SER A 816 20.39 38.96 -6.68
C SER A 816 19.76 38.02 -5.65
N THR A 817 19.36 38.53 -4.48
CA THR A 817 18.68 37.79 -3.41
C THR A 817 17.31 37.26 -3.87
N THR A 818 16.45 38.08 -4.44
CA THR A 818 15.12 37.68 -4.91
C THR A 818 15.25 36.69 -6.08
N ARG A 819 16.18 36.92 -7.00
CA ARG A 819 16.49 35.93 -8.05
C ARG A 819 16.94 34.59 -7.46
N GLY A 820 17.78 34.64 -6.43
CA GLY A 820 18.19 33.46 -5.68
C GLY A 820 17.00 32.70 -5.11
N ILE A 821 16.10 33.40 -4.40
CA ILE A 821 14.88 32.80 -3.86
C ILE A 821 14.00 32.15 -4.93
N ILE A 822 13.76 32.83 -6.05
CA ILE A 822 12.92 32.29 -7.14
C ILE A 822 13.56 31.02 -7.75
N PHE A 823 14.86 31.08 -8.10
CA PHE A 823 15.54 29.91 -8.71
C PHE A 823 15.70 28.75 -7.72
N SER A 824 16.08 29.01 -6.47
CA SER A 824 16.14 28.01 -5.41
C SER A 824 14.77 27.35 -5.18
N SER A 825 13.71 28.16 -5.07
CA SER A 825 12.37 27.63 -4.88
C SER A 825 11.87 26.81 -6.09
N ILE A 826 12.21 27.21 -7.32
CA ILE A 826 11.85 26.43 -8.51
C ILE A 826 12.64 25.11 -8.56
N THR A 827 13.93 25.10 -8.19
CA THR A 827 14.70 23.85 -8.12
C THR A 827 14.13 22.90 -7.08
N THR A 828 13.76 23.40 -5.90
CA THR A 828 13.15 22.61 -4.84
C THR A 828 11.73 22.15 -5.22
N LEU A 829 10.94 23.00 -5.88
CA LEU A 829 9.63 22.64 -6.43
C LEU A 829 9.75 21.51 -7.46
N CYS A 830 10.72 21.61 -8.39
CA CYS A 830 10.96 20.54 -9.37
C CYS A 830 11.35 19.22 -8.71
N SER A 831 12.18 19.27 -7.65
CA SER A 831 12.57 18.10 -6.91
C SER A 831 11.38 17.43 -6.22
N PHE A 832 10.54 18.19 -5.52
CA PHE A 832 9.37 17.64 -4.83
C PHE A 832 8.27 17.19 -5.81
N SER A 833 8.05 17.95 -6.88
CA SER A 833 7.07 17.57 -7.90
C SER A 833 7.43 16.27 -8.60
N SER A 834 8.71 15.89 -8.69
CA SER A 834 9.12 14.61 -9.27
C SER A 834 8.59 13.40 -8.49
N LEU A 835 8.42 13.53 -7.16
CA LEU A 835 7.82 12.50 -6.31
C LEU A 835 6.33 12.27 -6.63
N SER A 836 5.62 13.30 -7.11
CA SER A 836 4.19 13.19 -7.45
C SER A 836 3.90 12.27 -8.64
N PHE A 837 4.93 11.89 -9.40
CA PHE A 837 4.79 11.00 -10.56
C PHE A 837 5.10 9.53 -10.24
N THR A 838 5.34 9.19 -8.98
CA THR A 838 5.56 7.80 -8.54
C THR A 838 4.23 7.05 -8.45
N SER A 839 4.25 5.72 -8.65
CA SER A 839 3.06 4.88 -8.49
C SER A 839 2.67 4.68 -7.04
N HIS A 840 3.63 4.79 -6.11
CA HIS A 840 3.40 4.71 -4.67
C HIS A 840 2.65 5.95 -4.18
N GLN A 841 1.38 5.81 -3.77
CA GLN A 841 0.49 6.92 -3.44
C GLN A 841 1.00 7.77 -2.26
N GLY A 842 1.66 7.15 -1.28
CA GLY A 842 2.27 7.87 -0.15
C GLY A 842 3.34 8.86 -0.61
N MET A 843 4.27 8.43 -1.48
CA MET A 843 5.30 9.32 -2.03
C MET A 843 4.70 10.39 -2.95
N ALA A 844 3.72 10.01 -3.76
CA ALA A 844 3.04 10.93 -4.68
C ALA A 844 2.30 12.05 -3.92
N SER A 845 1.53 11.69 -2.89
CA SER A 845 0.79 12.66 -2.06
C SER A 845 1.72 13.57 -1.25
N MET A 846 2.84 13.05 -0.73
CA MET A 846 3.86 13.83 -0.05
C MET A 846 4.50 14.85 -1.01
N GLY A 847 4.89 14.41 -2.22
CA GLY A 847 5.48 15.28 -3.23
C GLY A 847 4.52 16.39 -3.67
N LEU A 848 3.25 16.07 -3.85
CA LEU A 848 2.19 17.02 -4.20
C LEU A 848 2.02 18.07 -3.10
N LEU A 849 1.88 17.64 -1.84
CA LEU A 849 1.66 18.54 -0.71
C LEU A 849 2.86 19.46 -0.47
N LEU A 850 4.08 18.94 -0.55
CA LEU A 850 5.32 19.74 -0.46
C LEU A 850 5.39 20.77 -1.60
N SER A 851 5.01 20.38 -2.82
CA SER A 851 5.02 21.29 -3.98
C SER A 851 4.00 22.42 -3.82
N ILE A 852 2.77 22.10 -3.41
CA ILE A 852 1.72 23.10 -3.12
C ILE A 852 2.18 24.03 -1.99
N GLY A 853 2.75 23.46 -0.93
CA GLY A 853 3.20 24.23 0.22
C GLY A 853 4.35 25.19 -0.11
N LEU A 854 5.34 24.72 -0.85
CA LEU A 854 6.45 25.55 -1.30
C LEU A 854 5.97 26.67 -2.23
N PHE A 855 5.04 26.36 -3.14
CA PHE A 855 4.44 27.38 -4.01
C PHE A 855 3.77 28.51 -3.21
N PHE A 856 2.91 28.17 -2.24
CA PHE A 856 2.28 29.17 -1.38
C PHE A 856 3.29 29.89 -0.49
N THR A 857 4.30 29.21 0.00
CA THR A 857 5.36 29.82 0.82
C THR A 857 6.11 30.90 0.05
N VAL A 858 6.51 30.61 -1.20
CA VAL A 858 7.19 31.59 -2.06
C VAL A 858 6.27 32.74 -2.42
N LEU A 859 5.03 32.44 -2.76
CA LEU A 859 4.02 33.47 -3.07
C LEU A 859 3.80 34.40 -1.88
N CYS A 860 3.61 33.84 -0.68
CA CYS A 860 3.40 34.65 0.54
C CYS A 860 4.68 35.44 0.92
N SER A 861 5.86 34.86 0.76
CA SER A 861 7.12 35.56 1.05
C SER A 861 7.39 36.71 0.08
N LEU A 862 7.09 36.56 -1.22
CA LEU A 862 7.34 37.58 -2.24
C LEU A 862 6.25 38.64 -2.36
N ILE A 863 5.00 38.34 -1.97
CA ILE A 863 3.85 39.25 -2.13
C ILE A 863 3.33 39.74 -0.77
N VAL A 864 3.04 38.80 0.15
CA VAL A 864 2.37 39.15 1.41
C VAL A 864 3.33 39.83 2.37
N LEU A 865 4.54 39.28 2.55
CA LEU A 865 5.54 39.87 3.47
C LEU A 865 5.88 41.32 3.10
N PRO A 866 6.23 41.69 1.85
CA PRO A 866 6.49 43.08 1.48
C PRO A 866 5.26 43.99 1.66
N ALA A 867 4.05 43.50 1.36
CA ALA A 867 2.79 44.28 1.55
C ALA A 867 2.55 44.62 3.03
N PHE A 868 2.91 43.75 3.99
CA PHE A 868 2.78 43.98 5.42
C PHE A 868 3.94 44.80 6.02
N SER A 869 5.12 44.82 5.38
CA SER A 869 6.30 45.54 5.91
C SER A 869 6.13 47.05 6.02
N GLY A 870 5.24 47.65 5.22
CA GLY A 870 4.90 49.07 5.28
C GLY A 870 6.01 50.02 4.83
N LYS A 871 7.17 49.53 4.41
CA LYS A 871 8.22 50.39 3.86
C LYS A 871 7.92 50.63 2.37
N ARG A 872 7.71 51.89 1.99
CA ARG A 872 7.76 52.31 0.58
C ARG A 872 9.24 52.29 0.13
N VAL A 873 9.53 51.58 -0.91
CA VAL A 873 10.81 51.63 -1.62
C VAL A 873 10.83 52.82 -2.54
#